data_0ddef3cf0d821cb18fc71990af6b9e69
#
_entry.id   0ddef3cf0d821cb18fc71990af6b9e69
#
_cell.length_a   1.000
_cell.length_b   1.000
_cell.length_c   1.000
_cell.angle_alpha   90.00
_cell.angle_beta   90.00
_cell.angle_gamma   90.00
#
_symmetry.space_group_name_H-M   'P 1'
#
loop_
_entity.id
_entity.type
_entity.pdbx_description
1 polymer ?
#
loop_
_entity_poly.entity_id
_entity_poly.type
_entity_poly.pdbx_seq_one_letter_code
_entity_poly.pdbx_strand_id
1 'polypeptide(L)'
;MPSKAITIQGARAHNLQNINVSIPKNELVVLTGLSGSGKSSLAFDTVYAEGQRRYVESLSAYARQFLGQMDKPDVDAIEGLSPAISIDQKTTSKNPRSTVGTVTEIYDYLRLLYARIGRPTCPKHGIEISSQTVQQMVDRILEYPERTKMQILAPIVSGRKGEHAKTIEYLKQKGYVRIRVDQEMREVTDDIQLEKNKPHSIEVVVDRIIVKEGISGRLSDSIETALGLGDGKIIVDVIGDEELMFSENHACPICGFSIEELEPRLFSFNSPYGACPTCDGLGTNLEVDLELVIPDRGKTLKEHAIAAWEPISSQYYPQLLKSVCDHYDIDMTIPVKDIPKKKMDKILYGSGNEKIRFHYTNEFGNVRDNDIYFEGVLNNIARRYRETSSDFTRELLEKYMANKNCPDCGGHRLKEEALAVLVNGMHISEVTDYAITEAKEFFQSLNLTEKEQTIGKMILKEITDRLDFMNNVGLNYLTLSRSAGTLSGGEAQRIRLATQIGSALTGVLYVLDEPSIGLHQRDNYRLINTLKRMRDLDNTLIVVEHDEDTMLEADHLIDIGPGAGEHGGQIVANGTPENVMKNKESLTGQYLAGDKFIPLPVKRRKQNKRKQVKVIGAEENNLKKVDASFPIGLMTVVTGVSGSGKSTLVNDILYKSLSKQLHRAKHKPGKHQRMNGIGNIEKVIDIDQSPIGRTPRSNPATYTGVFDDIRDVFAQTNEAKVRGYKKGRFSFNVKGGRCEACHGDGIIKIEMHFLPDVYVPCEVCHGKRYNRETLEVEYKGKSIADVLDMTIEEALDFFGNIPKIKRKLQTVYDVGLGYIRLGQQATTLSGGEAQRVKLASELHRRSNGKTFYILDEPTTGLHTDDINRLLNVLQRLVGNGDTVLIIEHNLDVIKTADHIIDLGPEGGDGGGEIIATGTPEEVAVNEASYTGKFLKPILERDQKRMEAALAEREKVGLN
;
A
#
# COMPACT_ATOMS: atom_id res chain seq x y z
N MET A 1 -25.77 -24.13 -30.59
CA MET A 1 -24.34 -24.21 -30.22
C MET A 1 -24.01 -22.99 -29.40
N PRO A 2 -23.23 -23.06 -28.35
CA PRO A 2 -22.80 -21.84 -27.66
C PRO A 2 -22.10 -20.91 -28.64
N SER A 3 -22.36 -19.61 -28.54
CA SER A 3 -21.71 -18.60 -29.38
C SER A 3 -20.20 -18.70 -29.26
N LYS A 4 -19.47 -18.76 -30.36
CA LYS A 4 -17.99 -18.80 -30.40
C LYS A 4 -17.37 -17.44 -30.15
N ALA A 5 -18.16 -16.38 -30.06
CA ALA A 5 -17.69 -15.01 -29.86
C ALA A 5 -18.68 -14.23 -28.98
N ILE A 6 -18.16 -13.18 -28.35
CA ILE A 6 -18.92 -12.12 -27.71
C ILE A 6 -19.18 -11.07 -28.80
N THR A 7 -20.42 -10.84 -29.15
CA THR A 7 -20.78 -9.88 -30.21
C THR A 7 -21.37 -8.64 -29.57
N ILE A 8 -20.79 -7.49 -29.83
CA ILE A 8 -21.18 -6.18 -29.33
C ILE A 8 -21.72 -5.37 -30.51
N GLN A 9 -22.90 -4.76 -30.34
CA GLN A 9 -23.55 -3.93 -31.35
C GLN A 9 -23.90 -2.57 -30.76
N GLY A 10 -23.46 -1.51 -31.43
CA GLY A 10 -23.82 -0.15 -31.10
C GLY A 10 -23.27 0.36 -29.76
N ALA A 11 -22.03 0.06 -29.41
CA ALA A 11 -21.45 0.57 -28.16
C ALA A 11 -21.12 2.06 -28.28
N ARG A 12 -21.62 2.88 -27.31
CA ARG A 12 -21.53 4.34 -27.27
C ARG A 12 -21.07 4.88 -25.92
N ALA A 13 -20.58 3.99 -25.02
CA ALA A 13 -20.08 4.42 -23.72
C ALA A 13 -18.93 5.41 -23.86
N HIS A 14 -19.03 6.56 -23.18
CA HIS A 14 -18.03 7.64 -23.19
C HIS A 14 -17.73 8.16 -24.61
N ASN A 15 -16.50 7.89 -25.12
CA ASN A 15 -16.06 8.33 -26.43
C ASN A 15 -16.23 7.28 -27.55
N LEU A 16 -16.83 6.12 -27.28
CA LEU A 16 -17.07 5.12 -28.30
C LEU A 16 -18.08 5.60 -29.34
N GLN A 17 -17.76 5.45 -30.61
CA GLN A 17 -18.50 5.97 -31.74
C GLN A 17 -19.42 4.93 -32.37
N ASN A 18 -20.42 4.41 -31.63
CA ASN A 18 -21.40 3.44 -32.10
C ASN A 18 -20.75 2.20 -32.73
N ILE A 19 -19.79 1.63 -32.04
CA ILE A 19 -18.94 0.56 -32.58
C ILE A 19 -19.62 -0.80 -32.52
N ASN A 20 -19.34 -1.62 -33.56
CA ASN A 20 -19.68 -3.04 -33.62
C ASN A 20 -18.39 -3.86 -33.61
N VAL A 21 -18.28 -4.83 -32.70
CA VAL A 21 -17.10 -5.67 -32.59
C VAL A 21 -17.43 -7.08 -32.13
N SER A 22 -16.71 -8.05 -32.68
CA SER A 22 -16.79 -9.45 -32.28
C SER A 22 -15.48 -9.86 -31.61
N ILE A 23 -15.58 -10.34 -30.37
CA ILE A 23 -14.45 -10.77 -29.54
C ILE A 23 -14.51 -12.29 -29.45
N PRO A 24 -13.50 -13.03 -29.92
CA PRO A 24 -13.50 -14.48 -29.85
C PRO A 24 -13.45 -14.97 -28.40
N LYS A 25 -14.09 -16.11 -28.13
CA LYS A 25 -14.07 -16.75 -26.83
C LYS A 25 -12.93 -17.74 -26.68
N ASN A 26 -12.51 -17.97 -25.44
CA ASN A 26 -11.44 -18.91 -25.08
C ASN A 26 -10.11 -18.53 -25.73
N GLU A 27 -9.90 -17.23 -25.90
CA GLU A 27 -8.70 -16.64 -26.45
C GLU A 27 -8.16 -15.54 -25.54
N LEU A 28 -6.87 -15.25 -25.68
CA LEU A 28 -6.23 -14.08 -25.11
C LEU A 28 -6.40 -12.89 -26.07
N VAL A 29 -7.36 -12.03 -25.79
CA VAL A 29 -7.68 -10.86 -26.61
C VAL A 29 -7.07 -9.61 -25.97
N VAL A 30 -6.23 -8.91 -26.72
CA VAL A 30 -5.62 -7.66 -26.26
C VAL A 30 -6.29 -6.46 -26.93
N LEU A 31 -6.75 -5.51 -26.12
CA LEU A 31 -7.24 -4.21 -26.56
C LEU A 31 -6.11 -3.19 -26.46
N THR A 32 -5.77 -2.56 -27.57
CA THR A 32 -4.68 -1.59 -27.67
C THR A 32 -5.12 -0.29 -28.33
N GLY A 33 -4.22 0.70 -28.40
CA GLY A 33 -4.45 2.02 -29.00
C GLY A 33 -3.93 3.15 -28.11
N LEU A 34 -4.03 4.39 -28.54
CA LEU A 34 -3.56 5.57 -27.81
C LEU A 34 -4.24 5.73 -26.46
N SER A 35 -3.57 6.43 -25.52
CA SER A 35 -4.19 6.81 -24.26
C SER A 35 -5.45 7.67 -24.52
N GLY A 36 -6.58 7.33 -23.88
CA GLY A 36 -7.87 8.01 -24.12
C GLY A 36 -8.58 7.62 -25.42
N SER A 37 -8.17 6.54 -26.12
CA SER A 37 -8.82 6.08 -27.36
C SER A 37 -10.14 5.34 -27.14
N GLY A 38 -10.47 4.94 -25.91
CA GLY A 38 -11.73 4.24 -25.58
C GLY A 38 -11.57 2.75 -25.21
N LYS A 39 -10.33 2.26 -25.01
CA LYS A 39 -10.04 0.87 -24.61
C LYS A 39 -10.77 0.46 -23.34
N SER A 40 -10.57 1.23 -22.26
CA SER A 40 -11.21 0.96 -20.96
C SER A 40 -12.72 1.13 -21.03
N SER A 41 -13.23 2.06 -21.85
CA SER A 41 -14.68 2.23 -22.10
C SER A 41 -15.30 0.99 -22.74
N LEU A 42 -14.59 0.32 -23.67
CA LEU A 42 -15.05 -0.93 -24.24
C LEU A 42 -14.93 -2.09 -23.25
N ALA A 43 -13.76 -2.26 -22.63
CA ALA A 43 -13.46 -3.40 -21.76
C ALA A 43 -14.27 -3.39 -20.46
N PHE A 44 -14.23 -2.26 -19.73
CA PHE A 44 -14.80 -2.15 -18.38
C PHE A 44 -16.21 -1.55 -18.40
N ASP A 45 -16.41 -0.38 -19.03
CA ASP A 45 -17.67 0.34 -18.95
C ASP A 45 -18.74 -0.26 -19.88
N THR A 46 -18.36 -1.14 -20.83
CA THR A 46 -19.31 -1.82 -21.72
C THR A 46 -19.37 -3.32 -21.43
N VAL A 47 -18.28 -4.06 -21.68
CA VAL A 47 -18.31 -5.55 -21.63
C VAL A 47 -18.42 -6.07 -20.20
N TYR A 48 -17.52 -5.61 -19.31
CA TYR A 48 -17.55 -6.04 -17.91
C TYR A 48 -18.81 -5.56 -17.20
N ALA A 49 -19.17 -4.28 -17.37
CA ALA A 49 -20.36 -3.69 -16.73
C ALA A 49 -21.64 -4.46 -17.08
N GLU A 50 -21.85 -4.81 -18.38
CA GLU A 50 -23.00 -5.60 -18.79
C GLU A 50 -22.95 -7.05 -18.29
N GLY A 51 -21.77 -7.68 -18.28
CA GLY A 51 -21.56 -9.02 -17.72
C GLY A 51 -21.91 -9.08 -16.24
N GLN A 52 -21.43 -8.12 -15.47
CA GLN A 52 -21.71 -8.02 -14.04
C GLN A 52 -23.17 -7.66 -13.77
N ARG A 53 -23.76 -6.74 -14.53
CA ARG A 53 -25.19 -6.38 -14.44
C ARG A 53 -26.06 -7.61 -14.60
N ARG A 54 -25.85 -8.41 -15.65
CA ARG A 54 -26.62 -9.67 -15.88
C ARG A 54 -26.42 -10.68 -14.76
N TYR A 55 -25.21 -10.80 -14.24
CA TYR A 55 -24.94 -11.67 -13.10
C TYR A 55 -25.72 -11.22 -11.86
N VAL A 56 -25.64 -9.93 -11.50
CA VAL A 56 -26.39 -9.36 -10.36
C VAL A 56 -27.91 -9.52 -10.54
N GLU A 57 -28.42 -9.30 -11.73
CA GLU A 57 -29.88 -9.50 -12.04
C GLU A 57 -30.31 -10.96 -11.86
N SER A 58 -29.44 -11.92 -12.05
CA SER A 58 -29.73 -13.34 -11.83
C SER A 58 -29.84 -13.73 -10.35
N LEU A 59 -29.34 -12.89 -9.44
CA LEU A 59 -29.37 -13.14 -8.01
C LEU A 59 -30.74 -12.86 -7.39
N SER A 60 -30.96 -13.34 -6.16
CA SER A 60 -32.17 -13.07 -5.39
C SER A 60 -32.38 -11.58 -5.14
N ALA A 61 -33.63 -11.14 -4.97
CA ALA A 61 -33.97 -9.75 -4.67
C ALA A 61 -33.25 -9.22 -3.41
N TYR A 62 -33.06 -10.09 -2.43
CA TYR A 62 -32.31 -9.78 -1.22
C TYR A 62 -30.82 -9.49 -1.51
N ALA A 63 -30.14 -10.34 -2.27
CA ALA A 63 -28.74 -10.13 -2.65
C ALA A 63 -28.55 -8.85 -3.49
N ARG A 64 -29.49 -8.54 -4.39
CA ARG A 64 -29.46 -7.31 -5.20
C ARG A 64 -29.53 -6.02 -4.37
N GLN A 65 -30.22 -6.01 -3.22
CA GLN A 65 -30.26 -4.86 -2.31
C GLN A 65 -28.88 -4.51 -1.74
N PHE A 66 -28.02 -5.50 -1.53
CA PHE A 66 -26.65 -5.29 -1.00
C PHE A 66 -25.63 -4.94 -2.10
N LEU A 67 -25.82 -5.41 -3.32
CA LEU A 67 -24.86 -5.20 -4.41
C LEU A 67 -25.10 -3.90 -5.20
N GLY A 68 -26.23 -3.24 -4.95
CA GLY A 68 -26.63 -2.04 -5.68
C GLY A 68 -27.18 -2.34 -7.07
N GLN A 69 -27.89 -1.38 -7.63
CA GLN A 69 -28.38 -1.45 -9.00
C GLN A 69 -27.29 -0.86 -9.91
N MET A 70 -26.84 -1.62 -10.89
CA MET A 70 -25.86 -1.15 -11.87
C MET A 70 -26.57 -0.52 -13.05
N ASP A 71 -26.09 0.60 -13.51
CA ASP A 71 -26.59 1.26 -14.72
C ASP A 71 -26.29 0.38 -15.95
N LYS A 72 -27.28 0.33 -16.87
CA LYS A 72 -27.09 -0.36 -18.15
C LYS A 72 -26.10 0.45 -19.00
N PRO A 73 -25.02 -0.18 -19.51
CA PRO A 73 -24.14 0.51 -20.45
C PRO A 73 -24.89 0.97 -21.70
N ASP A 74 -24.43 2.07 -22.31
CA ASP A 74 -25.00 2.57 -23.57
C ASP A 74 -24.52 1.69 -24.74
N VAL A 75 -25.30 0.65 -24.99
CA VAL A 75 -25.05 -0.36 -26.02
C VAL A 75 -26.41 -0.93 -26.52
N ASP A 76 -26.51 -1.19 -27.80
CA ASP A 76 -27.73 -1.75 -28.37
C ASP A 76 -27.93 -3.21 -27.94
N ALA A 77 -26.92 -4.05 -28.13
CA ALA A 77 -26.93 -5.45 -27.72
C ALA A 77 -25.51 -5.99 -27.46
N ILE A 78 -25.42 -6.90 -26.47
CA ILE A 78 -24.25 -7.76 -26.28
C ILE A 78 -24.72 -9.21 -26.15
N GLU A 79 -24.22 -10.06 -27.04
CA GLU A 79 -24.52 -11.49 -27.04
C GLU A 79 -23.28 -12.30 -26.66
N GLY A 80 -23.50 -13.49 -26.11
CA GLY A 80 -22.41 -14.43 -25.84
C GLY A 80 -21.59 -14.15 -24.56
N LEU A 81 -22.01 -13.24 -23.67
CA LEU A 81 -21.28 -12.98 -22.42
C LEU A 81 -21.24 -14.21 -21.50
N SER A 82 -20.08 -14.44 -20.92
CA SER A 82 -19.87 -15.33 -19.77
C SER A 82 -19.88 -14.52 -18.46
N PRO A 83 -19.98 -15.16 -17.27
CA PRO A 83 -19.73 -14.48 -16.00
C PRO A 83 -18.40 -13.72 -16.04
N ALA A 84 -18.43 -12.43 -15.69
CA ALA A 84 -17.29 -11.54 -15.87
C ALA A 84 -16.60 -11.21 -14.54
N ILE A 85 -15.28 -11.25 -14.52
CA ILE A 85 -14.42 -10.85 -13.39
C ILE A 85 -13.48 -9.75 -13.87
N SER A 86 -13.44 -8.64 -13.13
CA SER A 86 -12.52 -7.52 -13.40
C SER A 86 -11.32 -7.55 -12.46
N ILE A 87 -10.13 -7.29 -13.03
CA ILE A 87 -8.89 -7.12 -12.27
C ILE A 87 -8.29 -5.76 -12.66
N ASP A 88 -8.75 -4.73 -11.96
CA ASP A 88 -8.34 -3.33 -12.17
C ASP A 88 -7.22 -2.89 -11.21
N GLN A 89 -6.62 -1.72 -11.50
CA GLN A 89 -5.56 -1.13 -10.67
C GLN A 89 -6.07 -0.34 -9.46
N LYS A 90 -7.36 -0.02 -9.40
CA LYS A 90 -7.87 1.14 -8.65
C LYS A 90 -7.93 1.03 -7.13
N THR A 91 -7.62 -0.09 -6.46
CA THR A 91 -7.75 -0.10 -4.99
C THR A 91 -6.73 -0.96 -4.27
N THR A 92 -5.70 -0.32 -3.72
CA THR A 92 -5.03 -0.87 -2.54
C THR A 92 -5.96 -0.70 -1.34
N SER A 93 -6.21 -1.77 -0.60
CA SER A 93 -6.96 -1.70 0.64
C SER A 93 -6.24 -0.77 1.63
N LYS A 94 -6.91 0.28 2.09
CA LYS A 94 -6.38 1.18 3.15
C LYS A 94 -6.54 0.59 4.54
N ASN A 95 -7.08 -0.62 4.66
CA ASN A 95 -7.25 -1.27 5.96
C ASN A 95 -5.88 -1.73 6.48
N PRO A 96 -5.40 -1.22 7.62
CA PRO A 96 -4.08 -1.55 8.18
C PRO A 96 -3.96 -3.01 8.63
N ARG A 97 -5.10 -3.72 8.77
CA ARG A 97 -5.14 -5.14 9.11
C ARG A 97 -5.04 -6.07 7.89
N SER A 98 -5.18 -5.53 6.66
CA SER A 98 -5.01 -6.32 5.45
C SER A 98 -3.53 -6.55 5.15
N THR A 99 -3.13 -7.81 4.99
CA THR A 99 -1.78 -8.22 4.59
C THR A 99 -1.82 -9.00 3.28
N VAL A 100 -0.66 -9.20 2.65
CA VAL A 100 -0.55 -10.07 1.47
C VAL A 100 -1.14 -11.45 1.79
N GLY A 101 -0.77 -12.04 2.93
CA GLY A 101 -1.27 -13.35 3.35
C GLY A 101 -2.79 -13.43 3.51
N THR A 102 -3.44 -12.35 4.01
CA THR A 102 -4.91 -12.33 4.15
C THR A 102 -5.63 -12.09 2.84
N VAL A 103 -5.08 -11.27 1.95
CA VAL A 103 -5.68 -10.99 0.63
C VAL A 103 -5.57 -12.20 -0.30
N THR A 104 -4.50 -12.99 -0.18
CA THR A 104 -4.29 -14.24 -0.94
C THR A 104 -4.97 -15.46 -0.33
N GLU A 105 -5.64 -15.30 0.82
CA GLU A 105 -6.21 -16.39 1.63
C GLU A 105 -5.17 -17.39 2.17
N ILE A 106 -3.89 -17.24 1.86
CA ILE A 106 -2.82 -18.14 2.37
C ILE A 106 -2.83 -18.15 3.89
N TYR A 107 -3.05 -16.98 4.52
CA TYR A 107 -3.10 -16.88 5.98
C TYR A 107 -4.22 -17.71 6.61
N ASP A 108 -5.36 -17.89 5.93
CA ASP A 108 -6.46 -18.72 6.42
C ASP A 108 -6.08 -20.20 6.43
N TYR A 109 -5.35 -20.66 5.42
CA TYR A 109 -4.80 -22.01 5.41
C TYR A 109 -3.67 -22.19 6.42
N LEU A 110 -2.84 -21.16 6.65
CA LEU A 110 -1.81 -21.19 7.70
C LEU A 110 -2.44 -21.34 9.09
N ARG A 111 -3.49 -20.57 9.40
CA ARG A 111 -4.22 -20.69 10.67
C ARG A 111 -4.77 -22.10 10.86
N LEU A 112 -5.30 -22.70 9.81
CA LEU A 112 -5.80 -24.07 9.85
C LEU A 112 -4.65 -25.08 10.04
N LEU A 113 -3.53 -24.90 9.36
CA LEU A 113 -2.36 -25.75 9.47
C LEU A 113 -1.82 -25.76 10.92
N TYR A 114 -1.59 -24.55 11.48
CA TYR A 114 -1.08 -24.40 12.85
C TYR A 114 -2.06 -24.95 13.90
N ALA A 115 -3.36 -24.82 13.69
CA ALA A 115 -4.36 -25.41 14.57
C ALA A 115 -4.41 -26.94 14.52
N ARG A 116 -3.98 -27.57 13.40
CA ARG A 116 -4.10 -29.04 13.20
C ARG A 116 -2.82 -29.82 13.44
N ILE A 117 -1.66 -29.26 13.07
CA ILE A 117 -0.35 -29.95 13.21
C ILE A 117 0.65 -29.11 14.02
N GLY A 118 0.28 -27.93 14.49
CA GLY A 118 1.14 -27.10 15.33
C GLY A 118 1.39 -27.75 16.69
N ARG A 119 2.63 -27.65 17.16
CA ARG A 119 3.09 -28.18 18.45
C ARG A 119 3.20 -27.06 19.46
N PRO A 120 2.31 -27.02 20.48
CA PRO A 120 2.41 -26.06 21.56
C PRO A 120 3.74 -26.23 22.30
N THR A 121 4.44 -25.12 22.49
CA THR A 121 5.76 -25.13 23.16
C THR A 121 5.78 -24.02 24.20
N CYS A 122 6.31 -24.28 25.38
CA CYS A 122 6.40 -23.25 26.41
C CYS A 122 7.43 -22.17 26.01
N PRO A 123 7.06 -20.88 25.90
CA PRO A 123 7.98 -19.81 25.46
C PRO A 123 9.13 -19.58 26.44
N LYS A 124 8.96 -19.93 27.72
CA LYS A 124 9.98 -19.75 28.76
C LYS A 124 10.93 -20.94 28.90
N HIS A 125 10.45 -22.17 28.67
CA HIS A 125 11.23 -23.38 28.92
C HIS A 125 11.58 -24.15 27.65
N GLY A 126 10.99 -23.84 26.51
CA GLY A 126 11.25 -24.49 25.22
C GLY A 126 10.79 -25.96 25.16
N ILE A 127 9.98 -26.42 26.12
CA ILE A 127 9.45 -27.76 26.15
C ILE A 127 8.10 -27.82 25.42
N GLU A 128 7.87 -28.89 24.66
CA GLU A 128 6.57 -29.17 24.06
C GLU A 128 5.55 -29.49 25.16
N ILE A 129 4.40 -28.84 25.08
CA ILE A 129 3.29 -29.02 26.01
C ILE A 129 2.15 -29.74 25.32
N SER A 130 1.72 -30.85 25.87
CA SER A 130 0.65 -31.70 25.36
C SER A 130 -0.53 -31.75 26.31
N SER A 131 -1.73 -31.87 25.75
CA SER A 131 -2.89 -32.24 26.55
C SER A 131 -2.79 -33.71 26.90
N GLN A 132 -3.18 -34.08 28.14
CA GLN A 132 -3.16 -35.46 28.61
C GLN A 132 -4.59 -35.91 28.86
N THR A 133 -4.95 -37.09 28.36
CA THR A 133 -6.22 -37.72 28.70
C THR A 133 -6.16 -38.29 30.13
N VAL A 134 -7.34 -38.39 30.77
CA VAL A 134 -7.45 -39.00 32.10
C VAL A 134 -6.75 -40.37 32.13
N GLN A 135 -6.90 -41.19 31.08
CA GLN A 135 -6.25 -42.50 31.00
C GLN A 135 -4.71 -42.38 31.01
N GLN A 136 -4.15 -41.44 30.27
CA GLN A 136 -2.70 -41.20 30.25
C GLN A 136 -2.18 -40.72 31.60
N MET A 137 -2.96 -39.86 32.30
CA MET A 137 -2.62 -39.45 33.67
C MET A 137 -2.63 -40.61 34.64
N VAL A 138 -3.67 -41.47 34.55
CA VAL A 138 -3.78 -42.71 35.34
C VAL A 138 -2.60 -43.61 35.05
N ASP A 139 -2.29 -43.92 33.80
CA ASP A 139 -1.20 -44.80 33.40
C ASP A 139 0.15 -44.30 33.95
N ARG A 140 0.40 -43.00 33.87
CA ARG A 140 1.62 -42.35 34.36
C ARG A 140 1.73 -42.43 35.89
N ILE A 141 0.62 -42.26 36.61
CA ILE A 141 0.58 -42.40 38.09
C ILE A 141 0.80 -43.84 38.51
N LEU A 142 0.32 -44.81 37.75
CA LEU A 142 0.48 -46.22 38.02
C LEU A 142 1.89 -46.75 37.70
N GLU A 143 2.76 -45.99 37.04
CA GLU A 143 4.18 -46.33 36.87
C GLU A 143 4.99 -46.29 38.19
N TYR A 144 4.46 -45.61 39.23
CA TYR A 144 5.10 -45.55 40.53
C TYR A 144 5.00 -46.90 41.29
N PRO A 145 6.00 -47.21 42.13
CA PRO A 145 6.03 -48.47 42.87
C PRO A 145 4.79 -48.71 43.76
N GLU A 146 4.39 -49.95 43.92
CA GLU A 146 3.34 -50.27 44.84
C GLU A 146 3.61 -49.73 46.28
N ARG A 147 2.56 -49.31 46.95
CA ARG A 147 2.53 -48.63 48.27
C ARG A 147 3.03 -47.18 48.27
N THR A 148 3.32 -46.56 47.12
CA THR A 148 3.59 -45.12 47.05
C THR A 148 2.32 -44.36 47.49
N LYS A 149 2.49 -43.40 48.40
CA LYS A 149 1.41 -42.57 48.92
C LYS A 149 1.36 -41.27 48.13
N MET A 150 0.19 -40.89 47.65
CA MET A 150 -0.02 -39.69 46.82
C MET A 150 -1.25 -38.93 47.25
N GLN A 151 -1.28 -37.64 46.95
CA GLN A 151 -2.45 -36.76 47.09
C GLN A 151 -2.81 -36.16 45.72
N ILE A 152 -4.07 -36.20 45.37
CA ILE A 152 -4.59 -35.54 44.18
C ILE A 152 -5.15 -34.20 44.62
N LEU A 153 -4.58 -33.13 44.10
CA LEU A 153 -4.96 -31.73 44.43
C LEU A 153 -5.51 -31.06 43.19
N ALA A 154 -6.55 -30.23 43.37
CA ALA A 154 -7.11 -29.35 42.35
C ALA A 154 -6.69 -27.92 42.64
N PRO A 155 -5.94 -27.22 41.78
CA PRO A 155 -5.56 -25.83 41.93
C PRO A 155 -6.77 -24.92 41.66
N ILE A 156 -7.29 -24.24 42.70
CA ILE A 156 -8.45 -23.34 42.59
C ILE A 156 -8.01 -21.89 42.43
N VAL A 157 -6.95 -21.51 43.13
CA VAL A 157 -6.33 -20.17 43.02
C VAL A 157 -4.84 -20.34 42.83
N SER A 158 -4.28 -19.76 41.78
CA SER A 158 -2.86 -19.83 41.49
C SER A 158 -2.25 -18.41 41.44
N GLY A 159 -1.47 -18.04 42.46
CA GLY A 159 -0.71 -16.78 42.50
C GLY A 159 -1.55 -15.50 42.41
N ARG A 160 -2.81 -15.49 42.83
CA ARG A 160 -3.69 -14.33 42.75
C ARG A 160 -3.75 -13.57 44.09
N LYS A 161 -3.70 -12.22 44.03
CA LYS A 161 -3.88 -11.36 45.21
C LYS A 161 -5.32 -11.38 45.63
N GLY A 162 -5.56 -11.41 46.97
CA GLY A 162 -6.91 -11.34 47.54
C GLY A 162 -7.00 -12.17 48.80
N GLU A 163 -8.05 -11.93 49.60
CA GLU A 163 -8.37 -12.67 50.85
C GLU A 163 -8.99 -14.03 50.55
N HIS A 164 -9.51 -14.25 49.35
CA HIS A 164 -10.14 -15.48 48.84
C HIS A 164 -11.17 -16.13 49.77
N ALA A 165 -11.74 -15.37 50.71
CA ALA A 165 -12.71 -15.88 51.73
C ALA A 165 -13.92 -16.58 51.10
N LYS A 166 -14.45 -16.02 49.98
CA LYS A 166 -15.58 -16.65 49.25
C LYS A 166 -15.21 -18.00 48.64
N THR A 167 -14.00 -18.16 48.18
CA THR A 167 -13.50 -19.42 47.60
C THR A 167 -13.38 -20.48 48.70
N ILE A 168 -12.82 -20.12 49.84
CA ILE A 168 -12.69 -21.02 51.00
C ILE A 168 -14.08 -21.42 51.52
N GLU A 169 -15.01 -20.48 51.63
CA GLU A 169 -16.39 -20.78 52.05
C GLU A 169 -17.11 -21.70 51.07
N TYR A 170 -16.93 -21.49 49.74
CA TYR A 170 -17.46 -22.39 48.71
C TYR A 170 -16.95 -23.81 48.88
N LEU A 171 -15.63 -24.02 49.12
CA LEU A 171 -15.02 -25.32 49.33
C LEU A 171 -15.54 -26.01 50.58
N LYS A 172 -15.78 -25.25 51.65
CA LYS A 172 -16.40 -25.73 52.87
C LYS A 172 -17.83 -26.21 52.63
N GLN A 173 -18.64 -25.43 51.92
CA GLN A 173 -20.02 -25.81 51.56
C GLN A 173 -20.08 -27.05 50.68
N LYS A 174 -19.08 -27.29 49.81
CA LYS A 174 -18.96 -28.51 48.99
C LYS A 174 -18.48 -29.72 49.75
N GLY A 175 -18.09 -29.59 51.02
CA GLY A 175 -17.69 -30.73 51.89
C GLY A 175 -16.23 -31.13 51.79
N TYR A 176 -15.37 -30.32 51.19
CA TYR A 176 -13.94 -30.59 51.18
C TYR A 176 -13.36 -30.38 52.58
N VAL A 177 -12.47 -31.28 53.00
CA VAL A 177 -11.92 -31.29 54.39
C VAL A 177 -10.57 -30.58 54.45
N ARG A 178 -9.76 -30.69 53.41
CA ARG A 178 -8.35 -30.22 53.40
C ARG A 178 -8.05 -29.40 52.16
N ILE A 179 -7.31 -28.33 52.42
CA ILE A 179 -6.73 -27.50 51.34
C ILE A 179 -5.23 -27.30 51.64
N ARG A 180 -4.50 -27.00 50.60
CA ARG A 180 -3.11 -26.52 50.69
C ARG A 180 -3.12 -25.02 50.31
N VAL A 181 -2.65 -24.19 51.21
CA VAL A 181 -2.57 -22.76 51.06
C VAL A 181 -1.09 -22.35 51.13
N ASP A 182 -0.57 -21.77 50.07
CA ASP A 182 0.83 -21.33 49.96
C ASP A 182 1.83 -22.41 50.41
N GLN A 183 1.62 -23.64 49.93
CA GLN A 183 2.39 -24.86 50.24
C GLN A 183 2.11 -25.44 51.65
N GLU A 184 1.29 -24.83 52.50
CA GLU A 184 0.95 -25.36 53.80
C GLU A 184 -0.40 -26.08 53.81
N MET A 185 -0.42 -27.33 54.31
CA MET A 185 -1.68 -28.10 54.48
C MET A 185 -2.49 -27.56 55.63
N ARG A 186 -3.74 -27.23 55.39
CA ARG A 186 -4.69 -26.73 56.39
C ARG A 186 -6.05 -27.42 56.28
N GLU A 187 -6.83 -27.42 57.38
CA GLU A 187 -8.22 -27.86 57.31
C GLU A 187 -9.12 -26.68 56.85
N VAL A 188 -10.09 -26.95 55.99
CA VAL A 188 -11.01 -25.93 55.44
C VAL A 188 -11.82 -25.27 56.57
N THR A 189 -11.95 -25.97 57.72
CA THR A 189 -12.62 -25.50 58.94
C THR A 189 -11.80 -24.50 59.76
N ASP A 190 -10.50 -24.40 59.53
CA ASP A 190 -9.62 -23.46 60.21
C ASP A 190 -9.97 -22.00 59.87
N ASP A 191 -9.63 -21.07 60.77
CA ASP A 191 -9.78 -19.62 60.51
C ASP A 191 -8.60 -19.17 59.64
N ILE A 192 -8.78 -19.27 58.30
CA ILE A 192 -7.76 -18.93 57.33
C ILE A 192 -7.90 -17.48 56.93
N GLN A 193 -6.98 -16.66 57.41
CA GLN A 193 -6.90 -15.23 57.08
C GLN A 193 -5.73 -15.00 56.10
N LEU A 194 -6.04 -14.53 54.88
CA LEU A 194 -5.05 -14.27 53.85
C LEU A 194 -4.85 -12.78 53.64
N GLU A 195 -3.63 -12.38 53.35
CA GLU A 195 -3.29 -10.98 53.14
C GLU A 195 -3.75 -10.48 51.78
N LYS A 196 -4.64 -9.48 51.75
CA LYS A 196 -5.26 -8.92 50.54
C LYS A 196 -4.27 -8.52 49.42
N ASN A 197 -3.06 -8.07 49.79
CA ASN A 197 -2.09 -7.51 48.87
C ASN A 197 -1.00 -8.49 48.44
N LYS A 198 -0.98 -9.70 49.00
CA LYS A 198 -0.05 -10.79 48.63
C LYS A 198 -0.70 -11.75 47.63
N PRO A 199 0.07 -12.31 46.70
CA PRO A 199 -0.42 -13.42 45.89
C PRO A 199 -0.52 -14.69 46.73
N HIS A 200 -1.64 -15.41 46.58
CA HIS A 200 -1.88 -16.70 47.27
C HIS A 200 -2.21 -17.80 46.28
N SER A 201 -1.84 -19.02 46.63
CA SER A 201 -2.22 -20.25 45.92
C SER A 201 -3.04 -21.13 46.84
N ILE A 202 -4.19 -21.60 46.35
CA ILE A 202 -5.11 -22.48 47.11
C ILE A 202 -5.39 -23.70 46.24
N GLU A 203 -5.07 -24.89 46.78
CA GLU A 203 -5.31 -26.17 46.15
C GLU A 203 -6.17 -27.03 47.07
N VAL A 204 -7.15 -27.72 46.49
CA VAL A 204 -8.03 -28.64 47.26
C VAL A 204 -7.53 -30.06 47.18
N VAL A 205 -7.41 -30.75 48.28
CA VAL A 205 -7.12 -32.18 48.31
C VAL A 205 -8.41 -32.92 47.99
N VAL A 206 -8.44 -33.50 46.76
CA VAL A 206 -9.58 -34.23 46.26
C VAL A 206 -9.55 -35.68 46.76
N ASP A 207 -8.40 -36.36 46.69
CA ASP A 207 -8.24 -37.71 47.18
C ASP A 207 -6.81 -37.99 47.71
N ARG A 208 -6.69 -39.00 48.55
CA ARG A 208 -5.45 -39.57 49.04
C ARG A 208 -5.40 -41.04 48.67
N ILE A 209 -4.46 -41.41 47.89
CA ILE A 209 -4.35 -42.75 47.33
C ILE A 209 -3.01 -43.42 47.69
N ILE A 210 -3.05 -44.74 47.68
CA ILE A 210 -1.87 -45.55 47.77
C ILE A 210 -1.85 -46.43 46.52
N VAL A 211 -0.78 -46.40 45.73
CA VAL A 211 -0.65 -47.23 44.54
C VAL A 211 -0.74 -48.67 44.89
N LYS A 212 -1.73 -49.37 44.32
CA LYS A 212 -1.94 -50.83 44.47
C LYS A 212 -2.68 -51.37 43.26
N GLU A 213 -2.59 -52.68 43.04
CA GLU A 213 -3.32 -53.36 41.99
C GLU A 213 -4.86 -53.13 42.09
N GLY A 214 -5.51 -52.81 40.96
CA GLY A 214 -6.97 -52.57 40.89
C GLY A 214 -7.47 -51.18 41.32
N ILE A 215 -6.58 -50.20 41.53
CA ILE A 215 -6.98 -48.82 41.96
C ILE A 215 -7.39 -47.91 40.78
N SER A 216 -7.18 -48.35 39.51
CA SER A 216 -7.35 -47.51 38.30
C SER A 216 -8.71 -46.83 38.23
N GLY A 217 -9.83 -47.49 38.51
CA GLY A 217 -11.16 -46.87 38.45
C GLY A 217 -11.33 -45.72 39.45
N ARG A 218 -10.94 -45.98 40.75
CA ARG A 218 -10.97 -44.90 41.76
C ARG A 218 -10.05 -43.73 41.41
N LEU A 219 -8.88 -44.03 40.84
CA LEU A 219 -7.94 -43.01 40.42
C LEU A 219 -8.51 -42.16 39.27
N SER A 220 -9.17 -42.77 38.29
CA SER A 220 -9.85 -42.07 37.21
C SER A 220 -10.93 -41.13 37.75
N ASP A 221 -11.81 -41.62 38.65
CA ASP A 221 -12.89 -40.79 39.23
C ASP A 221 -12.33 -39.61 40.04
N SER A 222 -11.24 -39.82 40.79
CA SER A 222 -10.58 -38.76 41.56
C SER A 222 -9.92 -37.71 40.67
N ILE A 223 -9.28 -38.16 39.57
CA ILE A 223 -8.68 -37.28 38.57
C ILE A 223 -9.77 -36.45 37.86
N GLU A 224 -10.86 -37.07 37.40
CA GLU A 224 -11.97 -36.35 36.74
C GLU A 224 -12.58 -35.32 37.68
N THR A 225 -12.78 -35.65 38.96
CA THR A 225 -13.26 -34.72 39.96
C THR A 225 -12.29 -33.54 40.15
N ALA A 226 -10.99 -33.82 40.22
CA ALA A 226 -9.96 -32.81 40.39
C ALA A 226 -9.83 -31.89 39.16
N LEU A 227 -9.92 -32.43 37.94
CA LEU A 227 -9.91 -31.69 36.70
C LEU A 227 -11.11 -30.74 36.60
N GLY A 228 -12.31 -31.24 36.97
CA GLY A 228 -13.52 -30.40 37.00
C GLY A 228 -13.46 -29.25 38.01
N LEU A 229 -12.71 -29.34 39.08
CA LEU A 229 -12.48 -28.30 40.08
C LEU A 229 -11.31 -27.38 39.72
N GLY A 230 -10.25 -27.91 39.19
CA GLY A 230 -9.00 -27.22 38.89
C GLY A 230 -8.93 -26.61 37.48
N ASP A 231 -10.09 -26.43 36.84
CA ASP A 231 -10.17 -25.85 35.47
C ASP A 231 -9.27 -26.61 34.48
N GLY A 232 -9.42 -27.94 34.47
CA GLY A 232 -8.65 -28.87 33.62
C GLY A 232 -7.21 -29.11 34.07
N LYS A 233 -6.83 -28.75 35.32
CA LYS A 233 -5.48 -28.95 35.88
C LYS A 233 -5.54 -29.74 37.18
N ILE A 234 -4.59 -30.58 37.39
CA ILE A 234 -4.40 -31.31 38.65
C ILE A 234 -2.94 -31.32 39.07
N ILE A 235 -2.70 -31.41 40.37
CA ILE A 235 -1.39 -31.65 40.94
C ILE A 235 -1.45 -33.00 41.70
N VAL A 236 -0.52 -33.90 41.40
CA VAL A 236 -0.33 -35.14 42.13
C VAL A 236 0.94 -35.00 42.96
N ASP A 237 0.77 -34.85 44.25
CA ASP A 237 1.85 -34.76 45.24
C ASP A 237 2.24 -36.18 45.68
N VAL A 238 3.42 -36.63 45.25
CA VAL A 238 4.01 -37.91 45.69
C VAL A 238 4.69 -37.66 47.03
N ILE A 239 4.06 -38.10 48.09
CA ILE A 239 4.49 -37.78 49.47
C ILE A 239 5.93 -38.24 49.74
N GLY A 240 6.81 -37.25 49.88
CA GLY A 240 8.24 -37.47 50.15
C GLY A 240 9.12 -37.56 48.91
N ASP A 241 8.60 -37.30 47.73
CA ASP A 241 9.32 -37.32 46.45
C ASP A 241 9.02 -36.03 45.65
N GLU A 242 8.34 -36.09 44.52
CA GLU A 242 8.11 -35.00 43.59
C GLU A 242 6.61 -34.66 43.46
N GLU A 243 6.31 -33.44 42.94
CA GLU A 243 4.97 -33.04 42.50
C GLU A 243 4.85 -33.20 40.99
N LEU A 244 3.83 -33.89 40.51
CA LEU A 244 3.48 -34.01 39.11
C LEU A 244 2.31 -33.11 38.80
N MET A 245 2.46 -32.27 37.80
CA MET A 245 1.35 -31.43 37.26
C MET A 245 0.83 -32.08 36.00
N PHE A 246 -0.48 -32.35 35.94
CA PHE A 246 -1.16 -32.81 34.73
C PHE A 246 -2.22 -31.82 34.32
N SER A 247 -2.52 -31.82 33.05
CA SER A 247 -3.55 -30.92 32.48
C SER A 247 -4.25 -31.55 31.31
N GLU A 248 -5.56 -31.41 31.24
CA GLU A 248 -6.34 -31.68 30.02
C GLU A 248 -6.06 -30.61 28.95
N ASN A 249 -5.67 -29.41 29.35
CA ASN A 249 -5.27 -28.33 28.46
C ASN A 249 -3.76 -28.45 28.17
N HIS A 250 -3.33 -27.83 27.05
CA HIS A 250 -1.91 -27.71 26.75
C HIS A 250 -1.23 -26.78 27.77
N ALA A 251 -0.62 -27.33 28.81
CA ALA A 251 -0.02 -26.56 29.88
C ALA A 251 1.43 -27.00 30.18
N CYS A 252 2.28 -25.99 30.46
CA CYS A 252 3.67 -26.22 30.88
C CYS A 252 3.71 -26.71 32.32
N PRO A 253 4.32 -27.85 32.61
CA PRO A 253 4.42 -28.39 33.98
C PRO A 253 5.30 -27.55 34.91
N ILE A 254 6.18 -26.68 34.38
CA ILE A 254 7.14 -25.92 35.19
C ILE A 254 6.54 -24.51 35.56
N CYS A 255 5.97 -23.78 34.62
CA CYS A 255 5.51 -22.39 34.85
C CYS A 255 4.00 -22.20 34.77
N GLY A 256 3.24 -23.26 34.43
CA GLY A 256 1.78 -23.19 34.31
C GLY A 256 1.28 -22.41 33.06
N PHE A 257 2.18 -21.99 32.14
CA PHE A 257 1.75 -21.40 30.87
C PHE A 257 0.86 -22.41 30.13
N SER A 258 -0.32 -21.98 29.72
CA SER A 258 -1.31 -22.88 29.13
C SER A 258 -1.98 -22.26 27.91
N ILE A 259 -2.33 -23.11 26.97
CA ILE A 259 -3.13 -22.76 25.78
C ILE A 259 -4.46 -23.50 25.91
N GLU A 260 -5.58 -22.73 25.96
CA GLU A 260 -6.90 -23.32 26.23
C GLU A 260 -7.36 -24.25 25.09
N GLU A 261 -7.34 -23.77 23.85
CA GLU A 261 -7.77 -24.53 22.67
C GLU A 261 -6.94 -24.17 21.44
N LEU A 262 -6.54 -25.20 20.67
CA LEU A 262 -5.86 -25.02 19.38
C LEU A 262 -6.89 -24.91 18.26
N GLU A 263 -7.49 -23.73 18.12
CA GLU A 263 -8.43 -23.42 17.05
C GLU A 263 -7.87 -22.39 16.08
N PRO A 264 -8.31 -22.37 14.81
CA PRO A 264 -7.86 -21.37 13.82
C PRO A 264 -8.07 -19.91 14.26
N ARG A 265 -9.06 -19.63 15.14
CA ARG A 265 -9.30 -18.28 15.68
C ARG A 265 -8.18 -17.78 16.59
N LEU A 266 -7.42 -18.68 17.25
CA LEU A 266 -6.26 -18.33 18.07
C LEU A 266 -5.16 -17.66 17.25
N PHE A 267 -5.02 -18.04 15.99
CA PHE A 267 -4.00 -17.52 15.07
C PHE A 267 -4.50 -16.33 14.24
N SER A 268 -5.66 -15.75 14.56
CA SER A 268 -6.23 -14.61 13.84
C SER A 268 -5.95 -13.30 14.56
N PHE A 269 -5.13 -12.45 13.96
CA PHE A 269 -4.91 -11.09 14.46
C PHE A 269 -6.10 -10.14 14.20
N ASN A 270 -7.12 -10.57 13.43
CA ASN A 270 -8.38 -9.85 13.24
C ASN A 270 -9.45 -10.23 14.27
N SER A 271 -9.19 -11.22 15.11
CA SER A 271 -10.07 -11.68 16.16
C SER A 271 -9.50 -11.27 17.53
N PRO A 272 -10.32 -10.75 18.46
CA PRO A 272 -9.87 -10.46 19.84
C PRO A 272 -9.30 -11.67 20.55
N TYR A 273 -9.62 -12.89 20.06
CA TYR A 273 -9.15 -14.15 20.64
C TYR A 273 -7.66 -14.37 20.42
N GLY A 274 -7.13 -14.02 19.22
CA GLY A 274 -5.72 -14.21 18.87
C GLY A 274 -4.91 -12.91 18.78
N ALA A 275 -5.58 -11.77 18.66
CA ALA A 275 -4.91 -10.48 18.53
C ALA A 275 -4.14 -10.07 19.79
N CYS A 276 -2.96 -9.51 19.65
CA CYS A 276 -2.26 -8.85 20.73
C CYS A 276 -3.12 -7.75 21.35
N PRO A 277 -3.39 -7.76 22.66
CA PRO A 277 -4.31 -6.80 23.30
C PRO A 277 -3.77 -5.36 23.29
N THR A 278 -2.46 -5.16 23.19
CA THR A 278 -1.82 -3.84 23.23
C THR A 278 -1.94 -3.09 21.91
N CYS A 279 -1.86 -3.80 20.78
CA CYS A 279 -1.95 -3.19 19.45
C CYS A 279 -3.21 -3.62 18.68
N ASP A 280 -4.14 -4.34 19.28
CA ASP A 280 -5.36 -4.85 18.66
C ASP A 280 -5.10 -5.56 17.32
N GLY A 281 -4.01 -6.30 17.22
CA GLY A 281 -3.62 -7.03 16.02
C GLY A 281 -2.99 -6.18 14.90
N LEU A 282 -2.65 -4.93 15.16
CA LEU A 282 -1.99 -4.07 14.17
C LEU A 282 -0.49 -4.35 14.05
N GLY A 283 0.14 -4.88 15.11
CA GLY A 283 1.59 -5.11 15.17
C GLY A 283 2.40 -3.84 15.44
N THR A 284 1.81 -2.68 15.26
CA THR A 284 2.46 -1.38 15.45
C THR A 284 1.56 -0.44 16.24
N ASN A 285 2.20 0.48 16.97
CA ASN A 285 1.53 1.58 17.63
C ASN A 285 1.96 2.89 16.97
N LEU A 286 1.01 3.77 16.74
CA LEU A 286 1.30 5.12 16.27
C LEU A 286 1.75 5.96 17.47
N GLU A 287 3.03 6.27 17.55
CA GLU A 287 3.64 7.03 18.63
C GLU A 287 4.25 8.33 18.13
N VAL A 288 4.33 9.31 19.03
CA VAL A 288 5.01 10.58 18.73
C VAL A 288 6.50 10.33 18.57
N ASP A 289 7.06 10.73 17.42
CA ASP A 289 8.48 10.56 17.11
C ASP A 289 9.28 11.84 17.47
N LEU A 290 10.26 11.69 18.33
CA LEU A 290 11.11 12.80 18.77
C LEU A 290 11.87 13.47 17.61
N GLU A 291 12.27 12.71 16.60
CA GLU A 291 13.00 13.27 15.45
C GLU A 291 12.08 14.06 14.52
N LEU A 292 10.80 13.74 14.48
CA LEU A 292 9.79 14.50 13.76
C LEU A 292 9.35 15.75 14.54
N VAL A 293 9.34 15.67 15.87
CA VAL A 293 9.02 16.80 16.74
C VAL A 293 10.19 17.81 16.80
N ILE A 294 11.43 17.32 16.84
CA ILE A 294 12.65 18.14 16.81
C ILE A 294 13.51 17.71 15.62
N PRO A 295 13.18 18.14 14.40
CA PRO A 295 13.86 17.69 13.18
C PRO A 295 15.28 18.24 13.03
N ASP A 296 15.57 19.35 13.69
CA ASP A 296 16.89 19.99 13.67
C ASP A 296 17.33 20.36 15.09
N ARG A 297 18.18 19.52 15.65
CA ARG A 297 18.77 19.74 16.99
C ARG A 297 19.83 20.86 17.04
N GLY A 298 20.22 21.38 15.89
CA GLY A 298 21.10 22.55 15.76
C GLY A 298 20.37 23.86 16.00
N LYS A 299 19.05 23.87 15.90
CA LYS A 299 18.21 25.03 16.21
C LYS A 299 18.06 25.23 17.71
N THR A 300 17.80 26.47 18.08
CA THR A 300 17.48 26.87 19.45
C THR A 300 15.98 26.77 19.70
N LEU A 301 15.55 26.68 20.96
CA LEU A 301 14.12 26.72 21.31
C LEU A 301 13.47 28.04 20.88
N LYS A 302 14.21 29.14 20.88
CA LYS A 302 13.76 30.45 20.39
C LYS A 302 13.55 30.48 18.88
N GLU A 303 14.29 29.67 18.13
CA GLU A 303 14.16 29.49 16.67
C GLU A 303 13.16 28.40 16.30
N HIS A 304 12.24 28.06 17.22
CA HIS A 304 11.20 27.06 17.02
C HIS A 304 11.73 25.66 16.68
N ALA A 305 12.74 25.17 17.43
CA ALA A 305 13.26 23.81 17.28
C ALA A 305 12.15 22.75 17.45
N ILE A 306 11.10 23.02 18.26
CA ILE A 306 9.94 22.15 18.43
C ILE A 306 8.92 22.44 17.34
N ALA A 307 8.98 21.68 16.25
CA ALA A 307 8.22 21.92 15.03
C ALA A 307 6.70 21.84 15.21
N ALA A 308 6.21 21.05 16.18
CA ALA A 308 4.79 20.91 16.48
C ALA A 308 4.18 22.13 17.18
N TRP A 309 5.02 23.00 17.77
CA TRP A 309 4.64 24.20 18.49
C TRP A 309 5.07 25.49 17.79
N GLU A 310 5.38 25.40 16.50
CA GLU A 310 5.67 26.57 15.67
C GLU A 310 4.45 27.51 15.62
N PRO A 311 4.60 28.82 15.87
CA PRO A 311 3.48 29.76 15.98
C PRO A 311 2.90 30.09 14.61
N ILE A 312 2.00 29.23 14.11
CA ILE A 312 1.26 29.52 12.86
C ILE A 312 -0.04 30.29 13.16
N SER A 313 -0.63 30.07 14.33
CA SER A 313 -1.95 30.65 14.67
C SER A 313 -2.16 30.98 16.15
N SER A 314 -1.25 30.67 17.05
CA SER A 314 -1.43 30.88 18.50
C SER A 314 -0.10 31.16 19.21
N GLN A 315 -0.09 32.15 20.09
CA GLN A 315 1.03 32.48 20.98
C GLN A 315 1.06 31.63 22.28
N TYR A 316 0.13 30.72 22.44
CA TYR A 316 -0.02 29.94 23.66
C TYR A 316 1.21 29.04 23.92
N TYR A 317 1.60 28.21 22.95
CA TYR A 317 2.69 27.25 23.12
C TYR A 317 4.07 27.89 23.27
N PRO A 318 4.43 28.96 22.53
CA PRO A 318 5.68 29.70 22.77
C PRO A 318 5.76 30.31 24.18
N GLN A 319 4.65 30.86 24.72
CA GLN A 319 4.62 31.40 26.08
C GLN A 319 4.68 30.30 27.14
N LEU A 320 4.01 29.17 26.90
CA LEU A 320 4.10 27.98 27.77
C LEU A 320 5.53 27.46 27.83
N LEU A 321 6.18 27.28 26.68
CA LEU A 321 7.56 26.81 26.58
C LEU A 321 8.51 27.78 27.31
N LYS A 322 8.31 29.09 27.17
CA LYS A 322 9.08 30.10 27.89
C LYS A 322 8.94 29.94 29.40
N SER A 323 7.72 29.80 29.91
CA SER A 323 7.47 29.63 31.36
C SER A 323 8.14 28.35 31.91
N VAL A 324 8.15 27.26 31.12
CA VAL A 324 8.84 26.00 31.45
C VAL A 324 10.35 26.22 31.52
N CYS A 325 10.90 26.91 30.52
CA CYS A 325 12.33 27.18 30.44
C CYS A 325 12.80 28.09 31.59
N ASP A 326 12.01 29.13 31.91
CA ASP A 326 12.29 30.05 33.05
C ASP A 326 12.27 29.29 34.38
N HIS A 327 11.30 28.34 34.56
CA HIS A 327 11.19 27.54 35.80
C HIS A 327 12.37 26.58 36.01
N TYR A 328 12.86 25.92 34.94
CA TYR A 328 13.98 24.96 35.02
C TYR A 328 15.35 25.56 34.68
N ASP A 329 15.44 26.88 34.58
CA ASP A 329 16.68 27.59 34.21
C ASP A 329 17.29 26.99 32.93
N ILE A 330 16.48 26.95 31.85
CA ILE A 330 16.89 26.48 30.52
C ILE A 330 17.09 27.68 29.59
N ASP A 331 18.30 27.86 29.10
CA ASP A 331 18.60 28.91 28.14
C ASP A 331 18.00 28.54 26.77
N MET A 332 17.01 29.31 26.30
CA MET A 332 16.35 29.12 25.02
C MET A 332 17.20 29.54 23.81
N THR A 333 18.37 30.14 24.03
CA THR A 333 19.25 30.65 22.95
C THR A 333 20.36 29.68 22.56
N ILE A 334 20.51 28.57 23.28
CA ILE A 334 21.47 27.53 22.92
C ILE A 334 20.81 26.47 22.03
N PRO A 335 21.59 25.82 21.15
CA PRO A 335 21.07 24.70 20.33
C PRO A 335 20.52 23.57 21.21
N VAL A 336 19.44 22.94 20.76
CA VAL A 336 18.79 21.83 21.50
C VAL A 336 19.76 20.68 21.79
N LYS A 337 20.72 20.41 20.91
CA LYS A 337 21.78 19.40 21.13
C LYS A 337 22.67 19.69 22.34
N ASP A 338 22.81 20.96 22.74
CA ASP A 338 23.69 21.42 23.82
C ASP A 338 22.92 21.56 25.15
N ILE A 339 21.59 21.39 25.16
CA ILE A 339 20.76 21.38 26.36
C ILE A 339 21.00 20.08 27.13
N PRO A 340 21.28 20.12 28.45
CA PRO A 340 21.47 18.91 29.25
C PRO A 340 20.24 17.98 29.17
N LYS A 341 20.47 16.67 28.98
CA LYS A 341 19.42 15.67 28.81
C LYS A 341 18.32 15.75 29.87
N LYS A 342 18.69 15.87 31.15
CA LYS A 342 17.73 15.99 32.26
C LYS A 342 16.80 17.19 32.12
N LYS A 343 17.29 18.33 31.65
CA LYS A 343 16.50 19.53 31.39
C LYS A 343 15.62 19.36 30.13
N MET A 344 16.17 18.74 29.08
CA MET A 344 15.40 18.43 27.86
C MET A 344 14.26 17.43 28.14
N ASP A 345 14.48 16.44 28.99
CA ASP A 345 13.46 15.47 29.40
C ASP A 345 12.28 16.15 30.08
N LYS A 346 12.50 17.24 30.85
CA LYS A 346 11.41 18.04 31.42
C LYS A 346 10.54 18.72 30.35
N ILE A 347 11.13 19.20 29.27
CA ILE A 347 10.40 19.78 28.14
C ILE A 347 9.63 18.68 27.40
N LEU A 348 10.24 17.52 27.15
CA LEU A 348 9.67 16.47 26.34
C LEU A 348 8.56 15.69 27.08
N TYR A 349 8.81 15.28 28.31
CA TYR A 349 7.95 14.37 29.06
C TYR A 349 7.14 15.04 30.19
N GLY A 350 7.47 16.30 30.50
CA GLY A 350 6.71 17.11 31.47
C GLY A 350 7.34 17.26 32.86
N SER A 351 6.65 18.02 33.69
CA SER A 351 7.08 18.35 35.07
C SER A 351 6.81 17.24 36.11
N GLY A 352 6.03 16.21 35.75
CA GLY A 352 5.56 15.21 36.70
C GLY A 352 4.58 15.84 37.71
N ASN A 353 4.86 15.67 39.00
CA ASN A 353 4.03 16.19 40.10
C ASN A 353 4.39 17.65 40.50
N GLU A 354 5.28 18.30 39.75
CA GLU A 354 5.70 19.67 40.04
C GLU A 354 4.83 20.67 39.28
N LYS A 355 4.35 21.70 39.98
CA LYS A 355 3.57 22.78 39.36
C LYS A 355 4.50 23.86 38.84
N ILE A 356 4.22 24.33 37.64
CA ILE A 356 4.95 25.42 36.98
C ILE A 356 4.01 26.64 36.90
N ARG A 357 4.55 27.79 37.22
CA ARG A 357 3.79 29.05 37.05
C ARG A 357 3.81 29.43 35.57
N PHE A 358 2.63 29.40 34.97
CA PHE A 358 2.42 29.73 33.55
C PHE A 358 1.89 31.16 33.42
N HIS A 359 2.69 32.00 32.75
CA HIS A 359 2.34 33.37 32.40
C HIS A 359 1.80 33.43 30.97
N TYR A 360 0.52 33.74 30.83
CA TYR A 360 -0.13 33.83 29.54
C TYR A 360 -0.67 35.22 29.26
N THR A 361 -0.24 35.84 28.18
CA THR A 361 -0.79 37.12 27.70
C THR A 361 -1.56 36.85 26.40
N ASN A 362 -2.86 37.17 26.41
CA ASN A 362 -3.70 36.99 25.21
C ASN A 362 -3.48 38.12 24.19
N GLU A 363 -4.10 38.00 23.01
CA GLU A 363 -4.00 39.00 21.92
C GLU A 363 -4.52 40.40 22.31
N PHE A 364 -5.33 40.52 23.38
CA PHE A 364 -5.86 41.76 23.89
C PHE A 364 -5.01 42.36 25.04
N GLY A 365 -3.85 41.77 25.36
CA GLY A 365 -2.95 42.22 26.40
C GLY A 365 -3.33 41.82 27.83
N ASN A 366 -4.37 40.99 28.04
CA ASN A 366 -4.72 40.51 29.35
C ASN A 366 -3.78 39.40 29.81
N VAL A 367 -3.17 39.57 30.97
CA VAL A 367 -2.26 38.61 31.59
C VAL A 367 -3.06 37.68 32.53
N ARG A 368 -2.76 36.38 32.44
CA ARG A 368 -3.27 35.34 33.36
C ARG A 368 -2.13 34.51 33.88
N ASP A 369 -2.05 34.36 35.18
CA ASP A 369 -1.09 33.53 35.89
C ASP A 369 -1.77 32.32 36.47
N ASN A 370 -1.35 31.12 36.11
CA ASN A 370 -1.88 29.87 36.60
C ASN A 370 -0.75 28.92 37.00
N ASP A 371 -0.90 28.21 38.10
CA ASP A 371 0.00 27.10 38.46
C ASP A 371 -0.53 25.81 37.81
N ILE A 372 0.22 25.29 36.85
CA ILE A 372 -0.17 24.11 36.04
C ILE A 372 0.84 22.97 36.19
N TYR A 373 0.36 21.75 36.03
CA TYR A 373 1.24 20.59 35.74
C TYR A 373 1.54 20.57 34.24
N PHE A 374 2.80 20.69 33.94
CA PHE A 374 3.23 20.66 32.55
C PHE A 374 3.31 19.20 32.05
N GLU A 375 2.49 18.85 31.08
CA GLU A 375 2.39 17.46 30.59
C GLU A 375 3.57 17.03 29.70
N GLY A 376 4.34 17.98 29.17
CA GLY A 376 5.41 17.72 28.21
C GLY A 376 4.94 17.76 26.75
N VAL A 377 5.88 18.04 25.84
CA VAL A 377 5.59 18.21 24.40
C VAL A 377 5.03 16.92 23.79
N LEU A 378 5.70 15.78 24.05
CA LEU A 378 5.30 14.49 23.44
C LEU A 378 3.92 14.04 23.95
N ASN A 379 3.70 14.15 25.25
CA ASN A 379 2.41 13.79 25.82
C ASN A 379 1.27 14.72 25.37
N ASN A 380 1.55 16.02 25.20
CA ASN A 380 0.61 16.98 24.64
C ASN A 380 0.17 16.61 23.23
N ILE A 381 1.12 16.28 22.33
CA ILE A 381 0.83 15.86 20.97
C ILE A 381 -0.01 14.58 20.98
N ALA A 382 0.40 13.58 21.75
CA ALA A 382 -0.29 12.29 21.85
C ALA A 382 -1.73 12.44 22.40
N ARG A 383 -1.93 13.26 23.42
CA ARG A 383 -3.26 13.55 23.98
C ARG A 383 -4.14 14.28 22.97
N ARG A 384 -3.64 15.35 22.36
CA ARG A 384 -4.38 16.12 21.36
C ARG A 384 -4.80 15.27 20.16
N TYR A 385 -3.95 14.36 19.72
CA TYR A 385 -4.26 13.42 18.63
C TYR A 385 -5.44 12.51 19.00
N ARG A 386 -5.47 12.00 20.23
CA ARG A 386 -6.55 11.12 20.71
C ARG A 386 -7.88 11.86 20.94
N GLU A 387 -7.82 13.08 21.46
CA GLU A 387 -9.00 13.83 21.91
C GLU A 387 -9.64 14.70 20.82
N THR A 388 -8.90 14.99 19.72
CA THR A 388 -9.45 15.87 18.68
C THR A 388 -10.57 15.22 17.89
N SER A 389 -11.66 15.96 17.69
CA SER A 389 -12.75 15.63 16.76
C SER A 389 -12.53 16.20 15.36
N SER A 390 -11.50 17.04 15.16
CA SER A 390 -11.19 17.67 13.88
C SER A 390 -10.23 16.81 13.07
N ASP A 391 -10.66 16.34 11.90
CA ASP A 391 -9.82 15.57 10.97
C ASP A 391 -8.60 16.36 10.51
N PHE A 392 -8.75 17.67 10.28
CA PHE A 392 -7.64 18.56 9.93
C PHE A 392 -6.57 18.60 11.04
N THR A 393 -6.99 18.72 12.30
CA THR A 393 -6.05 18.73 13.43
C THR A 393 -5.38 17.37 13.60
N ARG A 394 -6.11 16.29 13.38
CA ARG A 394 -5.59 14.92 13.43
C ARG A 394 -4.51 14.72 12.35
N GLU A 395 -4.81 15.08 11.09
CA GLU A 395 -3.84 15.02 9.97
C GLU A 395 -2.59 15.89 10.23
N LEU A 396 -2.76 17.04 10.87
CA LEU A 396 -1.64 17.90 11.22
C LEU A 396 -0.73 17.28 12.28
N LEU A 397 -1.31 16.60 13.28
CA LEU A 397 -0.57 15.97 14.37
C LEU A 397 0.08 14.63 13.93
N GLU A 398 -0.54 13.90 13.00
CA GLU A 398 0.05 12.68 12.41
C GLU A 398 1.42 12.90 11.79
N LYS A 399 1.71 14.11 11.30
CA LYS A 399 3.04 14.48 10.75
C LYS A 399 4.17 14.36 11.77
N TYR A 400 3.85 14.31 13.05
CA TYR A 400 4.81 14.17 14.17
C TYR A 400 4.79 12.78 14.79
N MET A 401 4.08 11.84 14.17
CA MET A 401 3.93 10.47 14.66
C MET A 401 4.57 9.48 13.69
N ALA A 402 5.07 8.37 14.23
CA ALA A 402 5.62 7.26 13.46
C ALA A 402 5.08 5.94 13.99
N ASN A 403 4.91 4.98 13.09
CA ASN A 403 4.57 3.61 13.47
C ASN A 403 5.81 2.94 14.05
N LYS A 404 5.70 2.48 15.29
CA LYS A 404 6.70 1.66 15.97
C LYS A 404 6.16 0.28 16.25
N ASN A 405 7.02 -0.73 16.22
CA ASN A 405 6.60 -2.08 16.58
C ASN A 405 6.02 -2.11 17.99
N CYS A 406 4.93 -2.83 18.14
CA CYS A 406 4.29 -3.03 19.44
C CYS A 406 5.30 -3.65 20.43
N PRO A 407 5.51 -3.07 21.62
CA PRO A 407 6.50 -3.58 22.57
C PRO A 407 6.17 -4.98 23.10
N ASP A 408 4.87 -5.34 23.17
CA ASP A 408 4.45 -6.61 23.75
C ASP A 408 4.56 -7.77 22.75
N CYS A 409 4.09 -7.57 21.51
CA CYS A 409 4.16 -8.61 20.49
C CYS A 409 5.37 -8.48 19.55
N GLY A 410 6.23 -7.48 19.71
CA GLY A 410 7.41 -7.28 18.84
C GLY A 410 7.09 -7.01 17.36
N GLY A 411 5.83 -6.75 17.01
CA GLY A 411 5.37 -6.61 15.63
C GLY A 411 4.57 -7.81 15.11
N HIS A 412 4.55 -8.94 15.83
CA HIS A 412 3.94 -10.20 15.40
C HIS A 412 2.41 -10.22 15.39
N ARG A 413 1.72 -9.16 15.89
CA ARG A 413 0.27 -8.96 15.85
C ARG A 413 -0.55 -9.90 16.75
N LEU A 414 0.01 -11.01 17.21
CA LEU A 414 -0.66 -12.09 17.92
C LEU A 414 -0.30 -12.11 19.40
N LYS A 415 -1.13 -12.79 20.19
CA LYS A 415 -0.86 -13.08 21.62
C LYS A 415 0.29 -14.10 21.76
N GLU A 416 0.90 -14.13 22.96
CA GLU A 416 1.97 -15.05 23.31
C GLU A 416 1.55 -16.53 23.14
N GLU A 417 0.29 -16.87 23.47
CA GLU A 417 -0.26 -18.22 23.33
C GLU A 417 -0.28 -18.71 21.87
N ALA A 418 -0.59 -17.80 20.93
CA ALA A 418 -0.58 -18.12 19.50
C ALA A 418 0.85 -18.26 18.95
N LEU A 419 1.78 -17.44 19.44
CA LEU A 419 3.20 -17.49 19.06
C LEU A 419 3.94 -18.68 19.69
N ALA A 420 3.38 -19.27 20.76
CA ALA A 420 3.91 -20.44 21.42
C ALA A 420 3.64 -21.77 20.66
N VAL A 421 2.88 -21.72 19.56
CA VAL A 421 2.59 -22.90 18.73
C VAL A 421 3.51 -22.93 17.52
N LEU A 422 4.28 -23.99 17.37
CA LEU A 422 5.32 -24.11 16.35
C LEU A 422 5.00 -25.20 15.33
N VAL A 423 5.33 -24.96 14.07
CA VAL A 423 5.41 -25.94 12.99
C VAL A 423 6.84 -25.97 12.50
N ASN A 424 7.49 -27.12 12.57
CA ASN A 424 8.91 -27.26 12.26
C ASN A 424 9.82 -26.24 12.99
N GLY A 425 9.49 -25.93 14.26
CA GLY A 425 10.25 -25.00 15.10
C GLY A 425 9.96 -23.50 14.90
N MET A 426 9.02 -23.13 14.01
CA MET A 426 8.68 -21.74 13.71
C MET A 426 7.22 -21.42 14.04
N HIS A 427 6.98 -20.25 14.62
CA HIS A 427 5.61 -19.77 14.82
C HIS A 427 5.05 -19.11 13.54
N ILE A 428 3.72 -19.00 13.46
CA ILE A 428 3.02 -18.54 12.26
C ILE A 428 3.50 -17.16 11.76
N SER A 429 3.85 -16.26 12.65
CA SER A 429 4.29 -14.91 12.28
C SER A 429 5.68 -14.92 11.61
N GLU A 430 6.62 -15.72 12.10
CA GLU A 430 7.94 -15.90 11.47
C GLU A 430 7.82 -16.43 10.05
N VAL A 431 6.95 -17.41 9.84
CA VAL A 431 6.71 -17.97 8.50
C VAL A 431 6.07 -16.94 7.57
N THR A 432 5.23 -16.06 8.09
CA THR A 432 4.66 -14.98 7.26
C THR A 432 5.67 -13.87 6.92
N ASP A 433 6.76 -13.75 7.66
CA ASP A 433 7.84 -12.79 7.38
C ASP A 433 8.81 -13.28 6.30
N TYR A 434 8.77 -14.56 5.93
CA TYR A 434 9.52 -15.07 4.80
C TYR A 434 9.05 -14.46 3.48
N ALA A 435 9.98 -14.26 2.54
CA ALA A 435 9.65 -14.02 1.15
C ALA A 435 8.89 -15.23 0.57
N ILE A 436 8.05 -14.99 -0.43
CA ILE A 436 7.21 -16.06 -1.04
C ILE A 436 8.03 -17.28 -1.48
N THR A 437 9.24 -17.05 -2.03
CA THR A 437 10.16 -18.13 -2.41
C THR A 437 10.60 -18.93 -1.19
N GLU A 438 11.03 -18.25 -0.14
CA GLU A 438 11.50 -18.89 1.10
C GLU A 438 10.37 -19.61 1.82
N ALA A 439 9.18 -19.00 1.87
CA ALA A 439 7.99 -19.65 2.43
C ALA A 439 7.66 -20.95 1.67
N LYS A 440 7.77 -20.95 0.33
CA LYS A 440 7.58 -22.16 -0.48
C LYS A 440 8.59 -23.25 -0.12
N GLU A 441 9.89 -22.91 -0.04
CA GLU A 441 10.95 -23.83 0.34
C GLU A 441 10.72 -24.39 1.75
N PHE A 442 10.30 -23.56 2.70
CA PHE A 442 9.94 -23.99 4.05
C PHE A 442 8.83 -25.05 4.03
N PHE A 443 7.72 -24.83 3.31
CA PHE A 443 6.62 -25.79 3.25
C PHE A 443 6.97 -27.08 2.50
N GLN A 444 7.89 -27.03 1.54
CA GLN A 444 8.40 -28.22 0.85
C GLN A 444 9.38 -29.05 1.68
N SER A 445 10.07 -28.41 2.63
CA SER A 445 11.09 -29.04 3.49
C SER A 445 10.58 -29.48 4.87
N LEU A 446 9.27 -29.41 5.12
CA LEU A 446 8.69 -29.77 6.41
C LEU A 446 8.96 -31.25 6.78
N ASN A 447 9.44 -31.44 7.98
CA ASN A 447 9.69 -32.78 8.57
C ASN A 447 8.47 -33.21 9.39
N LEU A 448 7.51 -33.86 8.74
CA LEU A 448 6.21 -34.24 9.32
C LEU A 448 6.14 -35.76 9.57
N THR A 449 5.52 -36.16 10.67
CA THR A 449 5.14 -37.53 10.93
C THR A 449 4.05 -38.00 9.93
N GLU A 450 3.86 -39.29 9.76
CA GLU A 450 2.82 -39.86 8.86
C GLU A 450 1.42 -39.32 9.19
N LYS A 451 1.12 -39.14 10.49
CA LYS A 451 -0.14 -38.58 10.97
C LYS A 451 -0.27 -37.10 10.52
N GLU A 452 0.75 -36.28 10.76
CA GLU A 452 0.78 -34.87 10.38
C GLU A 452 0.73 -34.69 8.86
N GLN A 453 1.41 -35.54 8.09
CA GLN A 453 1.33 -35.57 6.63
C GLN A 453 -0.09 -35.85 6.15
N THR A 454 -0.77 -36.82 6.75
CA THR A 454 -2.16 -37.18 6.38
C THR A 454 -3.12 -36.00 6.66
N ILE A 455 -2.97 -35.38 7.83
CA ILE A 455 -3.81 -34.21 8.23
C ILE A 455 -3.50 -32.99 7.38
N GLY A 456 -2.22 -32.70 7.17
CA GLY A 456 -1.76 -31.48 6.50
C GLY A 456 -1.81 -31.50 4.98
N LYS A 457 -1.92 -32.66 4.33
CA LYS A 457 -1.76 -32.86 2.89
C LYS A 457 -2.55 -31.89 2.02
N MET A 458 -3.84 -31.75 2.29
CA MET A 458 -4.70 -30.85 1.49
C MET A 458 -4.41 -29.39 1.78
N ILE A 459 -4.14 -29.04 3.04
CA ILE A 459 -3.82 -27.68 3.46
C ILE A 459 -2.50 -27.23 2.83
N LEU A 460 -1.47 -28.08 2.91
CA LEU A 460 -0.15 -27.80 2.33
C LEU A 460 -0.20 -27.66 0.81
N LYS A 461 -1.01 -28.47 0.15
CA LYS A 461 -1.24 -28.35 -1.29
C LYS A 461 -1.80 -26.96 -1.63
N GLU A 462 -2.87 -26.52 -0.95
CA GLU A 462 -3.49 -25.22 -1.17
C GLU A 462 -2.52 -24.04 -0.91
N ILE A 463 -1.71 -24.14 0.15
CA ILE A 463 -0.67 -23.15 0.46
C ILE A 463 0.36 -23.11 -0.66
N THR A 464 0.89 -24.27 -1.07
CA THR A 464 1.96 -24.37 -2.07
C THR A 464 1.47 -23.89 -3.44
N ASP A 465 0.26 -24.27 -3.85
CA ASP A 465 -0.34 -23.85 -5.12
C ASP A 465 -0.49 -22.32 -5.17
N ARG A 466 -0.96 -21.69 -4.09
CA ARG A 466 -1.09 -20.21 -4.03
C ARG A 466 0.28 -19.51 -4.00
N LEU A 467 1.26 -20.05 -3.30
CA LEU A 467 2.64 -19.53 -3.33
C LEU A 467 3.24 -19.65 -4.73
N ASP A 468 2.97 -20.73 -5.45
CA ASP A 468 3.40 -20.93 -6.84
C ASP A 468 2.76 -19.89 -7.77
N PHE A 469 1.47 -19.60 -7.61
CA PHE A 469 0.82 -18.55 -8.40
C PHE A 469 1.43 -17.18 -8.13
N MET A 470 1.71 -16.84 -6.87
CA MET A 470 2.36 -15.59 -6.51
C MET A 470 3.78 -15.48 -7.12
N ASN A 471 4.54 -16.58 -7.11
CA ASN A 471 5.85 -16.65 -7.74
C ASN A 471 5.76 -16.46 -9.28
N ASN A 472 4.77 -17.09 -9.91
CA ASN A 472 4.59 -17.04 -11.37
C ASN A 472 4.15 -15.65 -11.89
N VAL A 473 3.50 -14.83 -11.06
CA VAL A 473 3.17 -13.43 -11.41
C VAL A 473 4.27 -12.44 -11.03
N GLY A 474 5.46 -12.92 -10.65
CA GLY A 474 6.62 -12.05 -10.36
C GLY A 474 6.56 -11.36 -8.99
N LEU A 475 5.87 -11.94 -7.99
CA LEU A 475 5.76 -11.42 -6.63
C LEU A 475 6.57 -12.22 -5.61
N ASN A 476 7.56 -12.95 -6.06
CA ASN A 476 8.41 -13.84 -5.28
C ASN A 476 9.14 -13.16 -4.11
N TYR A 477 9.39 -11.87 -4.20
CA TYR A 477 10.09 -11.05 -3.20
C TYR A 477 9.19 -10.51 -2.08
N LEU A 478 7.86 -10.59 -2.21
CA LEU A 478 6.93 -10.11 -1.18
C LEU A 478 6.91 -11.06 0.02
N THR A 479 6.69 -10.49 1.21
CA THR A 479 6.40 -11.28 2.41
C THR A 479 4.89 -11.35 2.64
N LEU A 480 4.40 -12.44 3.24
CA LEU A 480 2.98 -12.62 3.55
C LEU A 480 2.50 -11.63 4.63
N SER A 481 3.39 -11.18 5.51
CA SER A 481 3.12 -10.20 6.58
C SER A 481 2.99 -8.76 6.06
N ARG A 482 3.47 -8.46 4.83
CA ARG A 482 3.47 -7.11 4.27
C ARG A 482 2.06 -6.54 4.20
N SER A 483 1.89 -5.33 4.71
CA SER A 483 0.59 -4.63 4.70
C SER A 483 0.14 -4.33 3.27
N ALA A 484 -1.12 -4.64 2.95
CA ALA A 484 -1.71 -4.38 1.64
C ALA A 484 -1.71 -2.88 1.27
N GLY A 485 -1.76 -1.99 2.26
CA GLY A 485 -1.69 -0.54 2.04
C GLY A 485 -0.33 -0.01 1.57
N THR A 486 0.73 -0.84 1.65
CA THR A 486 2.09 -0.48 1.20
C THR A 486 2.43 -1.00 -0.19
N LEU A 487 1.50 -1.71 -0.82
CA LEU A 487 1.68 -2.28 -2.15
C LEU A 487 1.53 -1.20 -3.23
N SER A 488 2.31 -1.32 -4.28
CA SER A 488 2.08 -0.56 -5.52
C SER A 488 0.79 -1.04 -6.20
N GLY A 489 0.23 -0.22 -7.09
CA GLY A 489 -0.97 -0.59 -7.86
C GLY A 489 -0.78 -1.92 -8.63
N GLY A 490 0.37 -2.07 -9.30
CA GLY A 490 0.70 -3.30 -10.03
C GLY A 490 0.90 -4.53 -9.11
N GLU A 491 1.54 -4.38 -7.94
CA GLU A 491 1.65 -5.48 -6.97
C GLU A 491 0.27 -5.94 -6.49
N ALA A 492 -0.61 -5.01 -6.12
CA ALA A 492 -1.96 -5.34 -5.66
C ALA A 492 -2.80 -6.03 -6.76
N GLN A 493 -2.69 -5.58 -7.99
CA GLN A 493 -3.35 -6.18 -9.15
C GLN A 493 -2.87 -7.61 -9.39
N ARG A 494 -1.55 -7.85 -9.37
CA ARG A 494 -0.98 -9.19 -9.53
C ARG A 494 -1.33 -10.15 -8.39
N ILE A 495 -1.47 -9.65 -7.16
CA ILE A 495 -2.00 -10.44 -6.04
C ILE A 495 -3.42 -10.92 -6.35
N ARG A 496 -4.30 -10.02 -6.83
CA ARG A 496 -5.67 -10.41 -7.23
C ARG A 496 -5.64 -11.41 -8.37
N LEU A 497 -4.80 -11.21 -9.38
CA LEU A 497 -4.63 -12.14 -10.48
C LEU A 497 -4.21 -13.53 -9.96
N ALA A 498 -3.20 -13.60 -9.09
CA ALA A 498 -2.76 -14.86 -8.50
C ALA A 498 -3.88 -15.56 -7.71
N THR A 499 -4.68 -14.79 -6.96
CA THR A 499 -5.83 -15.34 -6.20
C THR A 499 -6.90 -15.91 -7.14
N GLN A 500 -7.20 -15.24 -8.26
CA GLN A 500 -8.18 -15.70 -9.24
C GLN A 500 -7.72 -16.97 -9.98
N ILE A 501 -6.44 -17.06 -10.31
CA ILE A 501 -5.86 -18.27 -10.90
C ILE A 501 -6.00 -19.46 -9.93
N GLY A 502 -5.75 -19.22 -8.65
CA GLY A 502 -5.91 -20.24 -7.60
C GLY A 502 -7.32 -20.80 -7.47
N SER A 503 -8.34 -20.05 -7.88
CA SER A 503 -9.72 -20.51 -7.88
C SER A 503 -10.04 -21.56 -8.97
N ALA A 504 -9.17 -21.72 -9.98
CA ALA A 504 -9.29 -22.63 -11.12
C ALA A 504 -10.67 -22.59 -11.81
N LEU A 505 -11.26 -21.39 -11.91
CA LEU A 505 -12.55 -21.20 -12.58
C LEU A 505 -12.41 -21.43 -14.08
N THR A 506 -13.41 -22.02 -14.70
CA THR A 506 -13.48 -22.31 -16.14
C THR A 506 -14.70 -21.65 -16.77
N GLY A 507 -14.60 -21.26 -18.04
CA GLY A 507 -15.70 -20.63 -18.78
C GLY A 507 -16.01 -19.20 -18.35
N VAL A 508 -15.09 -18.52 -17.68
CA VAL A 508 -15.24 -17.16 -17.16
C VAL A 508 -14.62 -16.15 -18.13
N LEU A 509 -15.18 -14.95 -18.16
CA LEU A 509 -14.62 -13.80 -18.84
C LEU A 509 -13.78 -12.97 -17.84
N TYR A 510 -12.48 -12.92 -18.03
CA TYR A 510 -11.59 -12.04 -17.27
C TYR A 510 -11.32 -10.75 -18.04
N VAL A 511 -11.47 -9.62 -17.39
CA VAL A 511 -11.13 -8.29 -17.93
C VAL A 511 -10.01 -7.70 -17.08
N LEU A 512 -8.83 -7.48 -17.68
CA LEU A 512 -7.63 -7.02 -17.00
C LEU A 512 -7.19 -5.66 -17.53
N ASP A 513 -6.75 -4.78 -16.64
CA ASP A 513 -6.26 -3.43 -16.95
C ASP A 513 -4.74 -3.37 -16.75
N GLU A 514 -3.99 -3.37 -17.85
CA GLU A 514 -2.52 -3.23 -17.89
C GLU A 514 -1.77 -4.11 -16.86
N PRO A 515 -1.94 -5.43 -16.88
CA PRO A 515 -1.34 -6.30 -15.86
C PRO A 515 0.20 -6.36 -15.90
N SER A 516 0.84 -5.94 -16.99
CA SER A 516 2.30 -5.85 -17.15
C SER A 516 2.94 -4.66 -16.44
N ILE A 517 2.13 -3.75 -15.87
CA ILE A 517 2.60 -2.48 -15.32
C ILE A 517 3.64 -2.67 -14.21
N GLY A 518 4.74 -1.89 -14.27
CA GLY A 518 5.83 -1.94 -13.29
C GLY A 518 6.60 -3.26 -13.26
N LEU A 519 6.45 -4.10 -14.30
CA LEU A 519 7.23 -5.33 -14.47
C LEU A 519 8.50 -5.09 -15.30
N HIS A 520 9.56 -5.73 -14.85
CA HIS A 520 10.72 -5.94 -15.69
C HIS A 520 10.39 -6.97 -16.78
N GLN A 521 11.01 -6.90 -17.96
CA GLN A 521 10.72 -7.81 -19.09
C GLN A 521 10.84 -9.30 -18.72
N ARG A 522 11.78 -9.64 -17.86
CA ARG A 522 11.92 -11.01 -17.33
C ARG A 522 10.65 -11.51 -16.64
N ASP A 523 10.02 -10.64 -15.83
CA ASP A 523 8.83 -11.01 -15.05
C ASP A 523 7.56 -10.93 -15.92
N ASN A 524 7.55 -10.06 -16.95
CA ASN A 524 6.47 -9.96 -17.93
C ASN A 524 6.28 -11.28 -18.71
N TYR A 525 7.36 -11.94 -19.10
CA TYR A 525 7.27 -13.24 -19.76
C TYR A 525 6.57 -14.31 -18.89
N ARG A 526 6.81 -14.30 -17.58
CA ARG A 526 6.10 -15.19 -16.63
C ARG A 526 4.61 -14.87 -16.54
N LEU A 527 4.27 -13.58 -16.53
CA LEU A 527 2.89 -13.13 -16.55
C LEU A 527 2.16 -13.58 -17.81
N ILE A 528 2.73 -13.39 -18.98
CA ILE A 528 2.15 -13.83 -20.27
C ILE A 528 1.87 -15.33 -20.25
N ASN A 529 2.82 -16.15 -19.80
CA ASN A 529 2.62 -17.59 -19.68
C ASN A 529 1.48 -17.93 -18.68
N THR A 530 1.33 -17.14 -17.65
CA THR A 530 0.24 -17.30 -16.67
C THR A 530 -1.12 -16.98 -17.29
N LEU A 531 -1.22 -15.91 -18.09
CA LEU A 531 -2.44 -15.55 -18.82
C LEU A 531 -2.80 -16.63 -19.85
N LYS A 532 -1.82 -17.18 -20.56
CA LYS A 532 -2.03 -18.31 -21.49
C LYS A 532 -2.57 -19.55 -20.77
N ARG A 533 -2.05 -19.88 -19.58
CA ARG A 533 -2.58 -21.00 -18.78
C ARG A 533 -4.02 -20.77 -18.35
N MET A 534 -4.39 -19.51 -17.99
CA MET A 534 -5.80 -19.19 -17.71
C MET A 534 -6.70 -19.38 -18.93
N ARG A 535 -6.25 -18.93 -20.11
CA ARG A 535 -6.94 -19.16 -21.38
C ARG A 535 -7.15 -20.66 -21.64
N ASP A 536 -6.12 -21.46 -21.45
CA ASP A 536 -6.13 -22.90 -21.70
C ASP A 536 -7.08 -23.69 -20.75
N LEU A 537 -7.63 -23.03 -19.73
CA LEU A 537 -8.74 -23.49 -18.87
C LEU A 537 -10.12 -23.10 -19.43
N ASP A 538 -10.26 -22.89 -20.73
CA ASP A 538 -11.48 -22.47 -21.42
C ASP A 538 -12.03 -21.10 -20.96
N ASN A 539 -11.16 -20.20 -20.48
CA ASN A 539 -11.52 -18.84 -20.14
C ASN A 539 -11.29 -17.87 -21.30
N THR A 540 -12.09 -16.84 -21.36
CA THR A 540 -11.87 -15.70 -22.25
C THR A 540 -11.16 -14.60 -21.50
N LEU A 541 -10.04 -14.11 -22.02
CA LEU A 541 -9.29 -13.00 -21.41
C LEU A 541 -9.35 -11.79 -22.31
N ILE A 542 -9.84 -10.68 -21.78
CA ILE A 542 -9.75 -9.35 -22.42
C ILE A 542 -8.74 -8.55 -21.61
N VAL A 543 -7.65 -8.17 -22.24
CA VAL A 543 -6.53 -7.45 -21.59
C VAL A 543 -6.36 -6.10 -22.27
N VAL A 544 -6.47 -5.02 -21.53
CA VAL A 544 -6.07 -3.69 -22.00
C VAL A 544 -4.57 -3.60 -21.82
N GLU A 545 -3.79 -3.45 -22.91
CA GLU A 545 -2.34 -3.48 -22.84
C GLU A 545 -1.64 -2.59 -23.87
N HIS A 546 -0.39 -2.21 -23.52
CA HIS A 546 0.50 -1.41 -24.34
C HIS A 546 1.87 -2.06 -24.52
N ASP A 547 2.14 -3.18 -23.85
CA ASP A 547 3.39 -3.91 -23.91
C ASP A 547 3.51 -4.69 -25.22
N GLU A 548 4.67 -4.52 -25.93
CA GLU A 548 4.91 -5.13 -27.23
C GLU A 548 4.88 -6.66 -27.16
N ASP A 549 5.51 -7.25 -26.14
CA ASP A 549 5.59 -8.71 -26.01
C ASP A 549 4.20 -9.32 -25.75
N THR A 550 3.38 -8.67 -24.89
CA THR A 550 2.01 -9.11 -24.60
C THR A 550 1.13 -9.03 -25.84
N MET A 551 1.27 -7.96 -26.64
CA MET A 551 0.50 -7.80 -27.89
C MET A 551 0.88 -8.85 -28.93
N LEU A 552 2.19 -9.17 -29.09
CA LEU A 552 2.66 -10.18 -30.04
C LEU A 552 2.29 -11.61 -29.65
N GLU A 553 2.16 -11.88 -28.34
CA GLU A 553 1.81 -13.21 -27.81
C GLU A 553 0.30 -13.42 -27.64
N ALA A 554 -0.53 -12.41 -28.00
CA ALA A 554 -1.99 -12.49 -27.99
C ALA A 554 -2.50 -13.37 -29.14
N ASP A 555 -3.63 -14.07 -28.91
CA ASP A 555 -4.33 -14.79 -29.98
C ASP A 555 -5.08 -13.81 -30.89
N HIS A 556 -5.57 -12.71 -30.32
CA HIS A 556 -6.37 -11.71 -31.02
C HIS A 556 -6.06 -10.31 -30.51
N LEU A 557 -5.95 -9.37 -31.43
CA LEU A 557 -5.61 -7.97 -31.14
C LEU A 557 -6.70 -7.05 -31.72
N ILE A 558 -7.19 -6.12 -30.90
CA ILE A 558 -8.18 -5.10 -31.30
C ILE A 558 -7.54 -3.73 -31.02
N ASP A 559 -7.29 -2.97 -32.12
CA ASP A 559 -6.74 -1.62 -32.02
C ASP A 559 -7.84 -0.57 -32.06
N ILE A 560 -7.92 0.27 -31.03
CA ILE A 560 -8.94 1.30 -30.87
C ILE A 560 -8.32 2.68 -31.06
N GLY A 561 -8.86 3.43 -32.01
CA GLY A 561 -8.32 4.73 -32.41
C GLY A 561 -9.30 5.52 -33.28
N PRO A 562 -8.78 6.24 -34.30
CA PRO A 562 -7.35 6.46 -34.62
C PRO A 562 -6.65 7.45 -33.69
N GLY A 563 -7.39 8.28 -32.94
CA GLY A 563 -6.90 9.27 -32.01
C GLY A 563 -7.33 9.03 -30.57
N ALA A 564 -7.30 10.09 -29.75
CA ALA A 564 -7.75 10.12 -28.38
C ALA A 564 -9.00 11.00 -28.19
N GLY A 565 -9.78 10.79 -27.13
CA GLY A 565 -10.98 11.59 -26.86
C GLY A 565 -12.00 11.49 -27.98
N GLU A 566 -12.47 12.62 -28.50
CA GLU A 566 -13.46 12.70 -29.60
C GLU A 566 -12.93 12.16 -30.93
N HIS A 567 -11.62 12.14 -31.15
CA HIS A 567 -10.96 11.57 -32.32
C HIS A 567 -10.69 10.07 -32.20
N GLY A 568 -11.06 9.46 -31.08
CA GLY A 568 -10.95 8.02 -30.81
C GLY A 568 -12.27 7.27 -30.97
N GLY A 569 -12.38 6.17 -30.28
CA GLY A 569 -13.64 5.41 -30.13
C GLY A 569 -14.07 4.59 -31.34
N GLN A 570 -13.16 4.31 -32.29
CA GLN A 570 -13.41 3.47 -33.49
C GLN A 570 -12.49 2.23 -33.45
N ILE A 571 -12.94 1.14 -34.07
CA ILE A 571 -12.09 -0.03 -34.30
C ILE A 571 -11.27 0.22 -35.57
N VAL A 572 -9.96 0.39 -35.39
CA VAL A 572 -9.03 0.62 -36.51
C VAL A 572 -8.55 -0.70 -37.12
N ALA A 573 -8.27 -1.67 -36.26
CA ALA A 573 -7.86 -3.03 -36.69
C ALA A 573 -8.42 -4.07 -35.73
N ASN A 574 -8.72 -5.26 -36.28
CA ASN A 574 -9.29 -6.39 -35.52
C ASN A 574 -8.83 -7.70 -36.18
N GLY A 575 -8.08 -8.55 -35.49
CA GLY A 575 -7.54 -9.80 -35.99
C GLY A 575 -6.34 -10.30 -35.23
N THR A 576 -5.59 -11.24 -35.82
CA THR A 576 -4.31 -11.68 -35.21
C THR A 576 -3.27 -10.57 -35.23
N PRO A 577 -2.24 -10.62 -34.36
CA PRO A 577 -1.16 -9.61 -34.36
C PRO A 577 -0.59 -9.38 -35.75
N GLU A 578 -0.37 -10.45 -36.57
CA GLU A 578 0.17 -10.34 -37.93
C GLU A 578 -0.77 -9.59 -38.87
N ASN A 579 -2.11 -9.72 -38.68
CA ASN A 579 -3.08 -8.99 -39.48
C ASN A 579 -3.08 -7.50 -39.12
N VAL A 580 -2.97 -7.18 -37.83
CA VAL A 580 -2.88 -5.78 -37.35
C VAL A 580 -1.58 -5.12 -37.83
N MET A 581 -0.46 -5.83 -37.83
CA MET A 581 0.85 -5.34 -38.37
C MET A 581 0.80 -4.98 -39.84
N LYS A 582 -0.07 -5.62 -40.64
CA LYS A 582 -0.26 -5.32 -42.06
C LYS A 582 -1.16 -4.10 -42.31
N ASN A 583 -1.93 -3.67 -41.29
CA ASN A 583 -2.81 -2.55 -41.45
C ASN A 583 -2.06 -1.23 -41.25
N LYS A 584 -1.91 -0.46 -42.33
CA LYS A 584 -1.19 0.82 -42.30
C LYS A 584 -1.94 1.95 -41.61
N GLU A 585 -3.25 1.80 -41.38
CA GLU A 585 -4.04 2.76 -40.61
C GLU A 585 -3.87 2.57 -39.10
N SER A 586 -3.51 1.36 -38.67
CA SER A 586 -3.22 1.04 -37.27
C SER A 586 -1.87 1.61 -36.85
N LEU A 587 -1.90 2.58 -35.92
CA LEU A 587 -0.67 3.13 -35.34
C LEU A 587 0.09 2.06 -34.55
N THR A 588 -0.63 1.24 -33.78
CA THR A 588 -0.07 0.09 -33.07
C THR A 588 0.57 -0.89 -34.05
N GLY A 589 -0.13 -1.21 -35.16
CA GLY A 589 0.39 -2.08 -36.19
C GLY A 589 1.70 -1.57 -36.81
N GLN A 590 1.81 -0.26 -37.07
CA GLN A 590 3.04 0.35 -37.59
C GLN A 590 4.23 0.24 -36.61
N TYR A 591 3.98 0.35 -35.27
CA TYR A 591 5.04 0.16 -34.27
C TYR A 591 5.44 -1.31 -34.16
N LEU A 592 4.48 -2.24 -34.11
CA LEU A 592 4.76 -3.67 -34.05
C LEU A 592 5.49 -4.18 -35.32
N ALA A 593 5.11 -3.69 -36.51
CA ALA A 593 5.81 -4.01 -37.77
C ALA A 593 7.21 -3.38 -37.84
N GLY A 594 7.48 -2.34 -37.06
CA GLY A 594 8.74 -1.59 -37.08
C GLY A 594 8.81 -0.49 -38.14
N ASP A 595 7.69 -0.17 -38.81
CA ASP A 595 7.58 0.98 -39.72
C ASP A 595 7.76 2.30 -38.95
N LYS A 596 7.30 2.33 -37.71
CA LYS A 596 7.59 3.39 -36.73
C LYS A 596 8.37 2.82 -35.54
N PHE A 597 9.27 3.60 -35.01
CA PHE A 597 10.03 3.26 -33.79
C PHE A 597 10.56 4.53 -33.12
N ILE A 598 10.87 4.45 -31.83
CA ILE A 598 11.55 5.51 -31.10
C ILE A 598 13.05 5.44 -31.42
N PRO A 599 13.63 6.47 -32.07
CA PRO A 599 15.02 6.41 -32.52
C PRO A 599 16.01 6.50 -31.34
N LEU A 600 17.19 5.92 -31.54
CA LEU A 600 18.32 6.12 -30.65
C LEU A 600 18.82 7.56 -30.72
N PRO A 601 19.34 8.14 -29.62
CA PRO A 601 20.00 9.46 -29.69
C PRO A 601 21.23 9.39 -30.62
N VAL A 602 21.32 10.32 -31.57
CA VAL A 602 22.47 10.43 -32.49
C VAL A 602 23.79 10.54 -31.72
N LYS A 603 23.77 11.22 -30.60
CA LYS A 603 24.91 11.39 -29.68
C LYS A 603 24.46 11.49 -28.28
N ARG A 604 24.96 10.63 -27.38
CA ARG A 604 24.69 10.72 -25.94
C ARG A 604 25.49 11.86 -25.31
N ARG A 605 24.86 12.51 -24.32
CA ARG A 605 25.54 13.55 -23.53
C ARG A 605 26.61 12.90 -22.65
N LYS A 606 27.78 13.53 -22.58
CA LYS A 606 28.89 13.01 -21.77
C LYS A 606 28.74 13.39 -20.31
N GLN A 607 28.94 12.42 -19.43
CA GLN A 607 28.97 12.62 -17.98
C GLN A 607 30.12 13.54 -17.57
N ASN A 608 29.82 14.52 -16.71
CA ASN A 608 30.83 15.31 -16.00
C ASN A 608 31.03 14.70 -14.60
N LYS A 609 32.11 13.99 -14.39
CA LYS A 609 32.45 13.32 -13.11
C LYS A 609 32.53 14.27 -11.90
N ARG A 610 32.68 15.59 -12.14
CA ARG A 610 32.71 16.62 -11.07
C ARG A 610 31.30 17.13 -10.71
N LYS A 611 30.31 16.96 -11.61
CA LYS A 611 28.93 17.40 -11.43
C LYS A 611 28.01 16.18 -11.24
N GLN A 612 27.96 15.68 -10.04
CA GLN A 612 27.11 14.53 -9.71
C GLN A 612 26.65 14.60 -8.25
N VAL A 613 25.49 14.08 -7.97
CA VAL A 613 25.03 13.77 -6.61
C VAL A 613 25.44 12.35 -6.29
N LYS A 614 26.05 12.15 -5.12
CA LYS A 614 26.45 10.82 -4.66
C LYS A 614 25.74 10.48 -3.35
N VAL A 615 25.06 9.35 -3.33
CA VAL A 615 24.58 8.68 -2.13
C VAL A 615 25.59 7.64 -1.75
N ILE A 616 26.05 7.65 -0.52
CA ILE A 616 27.11 6.76 0.00
C ILE A 616 26.53 5.92 1.14
N GLY A 617 26.73 4.60 1.05
CA GLY A 617 26.32 3.65 2.07
C GLY A 617 24.80 3.57 2.26
N ALA A 618 24.02 3.53 1.18
CA ALA A 618 22.57 3.37 1.23
C ALA A 618 22.20 1.97 1.78
N GLU A 619 21.46 1.92 2.90
CA GLU A 619 21.17 0.69 3.67
C GLU A 619 19.71 0.64 4.16
N GLU A 620 18.79 1.33 3.49
CA GLU A 620 17.36 1.25 3.82
C GLU A 620 16.72 0.05 3.14
N ASN A 621 15.76 -0.60 3.80
CA ASN A 621 15.08 -1.80 3.34
C ASN A 621 16.06 -2.89 2.90
N ASN A 622 15.99 -3.33 1.65
CA ASN A 622 16.85 -4.38 1.09
C ASN A 622 18.20 -3.88 0.53
N LEU A 623 18.51 -2.58 0.59
CA LEU A 623 19.77 -2.06 0.05
C LEU A 623 20.99 -2.50 0.87
N LYS A 624 22.03 -3.00 0.20
CA LYS A 624 23.23 -3.60 0.80
C LYS A 624 24.42 -2.63 0.84
N LYS A 625 24.27 -1.49 1.55
CA LYS A 625 25.32 -0.43 1.69
C LYS A 625 25.85 0.06 0.35
N VAL A 626 24.97 0.30 -0.61
CA VAL A 626 25.34 0.67 -1.97
C VAL A 626 25.75 2.14 -2.08
N ASP A 627 26.70 2.40 -2.97
CA ASP A 627 27.12 3.74 -3.38
C ASP A 627 26.56 4.04 -4.77
N ALA A 628 25.71 5.06 -4.88
CA ALA A 628 25.11 5.47 -6.15
C ALA A 628 25.53 6.88 -6.56
N SER A 629 25.84 7.07 -7.85
CA SER A 629 26.22 8.36 -8.41
C SER A 629 25.24 8.80 -9.49
N PHE A 630 24.61 9.97 -9.31
CA PHE A 630 23.63 10.54 -10.21
C PHE A 630 24.23 11.74 -10.93
N PRO A 631 24.56 11.63 -12.23
CA PRO A 631 25.11 12.71 -13.04
C PRO A 631 24.12 13.88 -13.18
N ILE A 632 24.59 15.11 -13.11
CA ILE A 632 23.77 16.31 -13.25
C ILE A 632 23.77 16.78 -14.70
N GLY A 633 22.62 17.26 -15.20
CA GLY A 633 22.40 17.72 -16.56
C GLY A 633 22.26 16.58 -17.58
N LEU A 634 21.95 15.38 -17.14
CA LEU A 634 21.72 14.20 -17.97
C LEU A 634 20.33 13.60 -17.71
N MET A 635 19.89 12.79 -18.66
CA MET A 635 18.78 11.87 -18.48
C MET A 635 19.32 10.54 -17.93
N THR A 636 19.09 10.27 -16.66
CA THR A 636 19.50 9.04 -15.97
C THR A 636 18.30 8.16 -15.73
N VAL A 637 18.42 6.87 -16.06
CA VAL A 637 17.37 5.88 -15.79
C VAL A 637 17.87 4.91 -14.73
N VAL A 638 17.05 4.72 -13.66
CA VAL A 638 17.23 3.68 -12.65
C VAL A 638 16.33 2.52 -13.01
N THR A 639 16.94 1.37 -13.29
CA THR A 639 16.24 0.17 -13.74
C THR A 639 16.62 -1.06 -12.91
N GLY A 640 16.09 -2.22 -13.24
CA GLY A 640 16.32 -3.48 -12.56
C GLY A 640 15.03 -4.24 -12.28
N VAL A 641 15.14 -5.47 -11.84
CA VAL A 641 13.99 -6.34 -11.57
C VAL A 641 13.03 -5.75 -10.51
N SER A 642 11.78 -6.22 -10.48
CA SER A 642 10.81 -5.78 -9.49
C SER A 642 11.30 -6.12 -8.08
N GLY A 643 11.16 -5.18 -7.12
CA GLY A 643 11.64 -5.36 -5.74
C GLY A 643 13.14 -5.22 -5.53
N SER A 644 13.96 -4.84 -6.55
CA SER A 644 15.43 -4.71 -6.42
C SER A 644 15.90 -3.51 -5.57
N GLY A 645 15.01 -2.63 -5.11
CA GLY A 645 15.34 -1.48 -4.25
C GLY A 645 15.39 -0.13 -4.98
N LYS A 646 14.92 -0.02 -6.22
CA LYS A 646 14.90 1.23 -7.02
C LYS A 646 14.22 2.39 -6.30
N SER A 647 12.97 2.20 -5.90
CA SER A 647 12.18 3.24 -5.22
C SER A 647 12.77 3.58 -3.84
N THR A 648 13.34 2.60 -3.13
CA THR A 648 14.06 2.84 -1.88
C THR A 648 15.27 3.76 -2.10
N LEU A 649 16.09 3.49 -3.12
CA LEU A 649 17.26 4.32 -3.41
C LEU A 649 16.87 5.73 -3.87
N VAL A 650 15.87 5.84 -4.76
CA VAL A 650 15.49 7.11 -5.38
C VAL A 650 14.53 7.90 -4.51
N ASN A 651 13.41 7.31 -4.11
CA ASN A 651 12.35 8.05 -3.41
C ASN A 651 12.64 8.18 -1.91
N ASP A 652 13.02 7.07 -1.23
CA ASP A 652 13.21 7.10 0.22
C ASP A 652 14.53 7.74 0.63
N ILE A 653 15.60 7.56 -0.12
CA ILE A 653 16.92 8.11 0.24
C ILE A 653 17.21 9.39 -0.52
N LEU A 654 17.33 9.34 -1.86
CA LEU A 654 17.78 10.48 -2.67
C LEU A 654 16.80 11.65 -2.58
N TYR A 655 15.53 11.44 -2.93
CA TYR A 655 14.51 12.50 -2.94
C TYR A 655 14.30 13.10 -1.55
N LYS A 656 14.07 12.27 -0.53
CA LYS A 656 13.83 12.77 0.84
C LYS A 656 15.03 13.54 1.38
N SER A 657 16.26 13.10 1.07
CA SER A 657 17.48 13.83 1.46
C SER A 657 17.62 15.16 0.73
N LEU A 658 17.40 15.20 -0.59
CA LEU A 658 17.42 16.44 -1.38
C LEU A 658 16.34 17.42 -0.91
N SER A 659 15.12 16.93 -0.73
CA SER A 659 13.98 17.72 -0.26
C SER A 659 14.21 18.30 1.15
N LYS A 660 14.79 17.51 2.06
CA LYS A 660 15.17 17.98 3.40
C LYS A 660 16.19 19.12 3.34
N GLN A 661 17.20 19.01 2.49
CA GLN A 661 18.29 20.02 2.42
C GLN A 661 17.91 21.25 1.60
N LEU A 662 17.23 21.08 0.46
CA LEU A 662 16.89 22.17 -0.45
C LEU A 662 15.60 22.89 -0.05
N HIS A 663 14.60 22.17 0.42
CA HIS A 663 13.25 22.69 0.71
C HIS A 663 12.91 22.68 2.19
N ARG A 664 13.83 22.25 3.07
CA ARG A 664 13.61 22.10 4.52
C ARG A 664 12.40 21.21 4.84
N ALA A 665 12.13 20.22 3.97
CA ALA A 665 11.04 19.27 4.18
C ALA A 665 11.28 18.46 5.46
N LYS A 666 10.20 18.15 6.17
CA LYS A 666 10.24 17.43 7.45
C LYS A 666 10.34 15.90 7.30
N HIS A 667 10.51 15.39 6.09
CA HIS A 667 10.63 13.95 5.84
C HIS A 667 11.96 13.41 6.37
N LYS A 668 11.88 12.21 6.97
CA LYS A 668 13.08 11.46 7.37
C LYS A 668 13.59 10.69 6.15
N PRO A 669 14.83 10.96 5.67
CA PRO A 669 15.45 10.14 4.64
C PRO A 669 15.73 8.72 5.15
N GLY A 670 15.68 7.75 4.23
CA GLY A 670 16.10 6.39 4.51
C GLY A 670 17.56 6.29 4.95
N LYS A 671 17.93 5.18 5.54
CA LYS A 671 19.24 4.94 6.16
C LYS A 671 20.36 4.97 5.11
N HIS A 672 21.29 5.90 5.27
CA HIS A 672 22.49 6.06 4.44
C HIS A 672 23.59 6.76 5.26
N GLN A 673 24.83 6.65 4.82
CA GLN A 673 25.94 7.28 5.55
C GLN A 673 26.00 8.79 5.29
N ARG A 674 26.03 9.20 4.02
CA ARG A 674 26.09 10.62 3.62
C ARG A 674 25.68 10.83 2.17
N MET A 675 25.35 12.08 1.85
CA MET A 675 25.09 12.54 0.48
C MET A 675 26.02 13.72 0.14
N ASN A 676 26.62 13.68 -1.05
CA ASN A 676 27.54 14.71 -1.55
C ASN A 676 27.03 15.30 -2.87
N GLY A 677 27.47 16.52 -3.22
CA GLY A 677 27.23 17.14 -4.52
C GLY A 677 25.92 17.94 -4.63
N ILE A 678 25.19 18.15 -3.54
CA ILE A 678 23.90 18.83 -3.48
C ILE A 678 23.99 20.31 -3.90
N GLY A 679 25.12 20.99 -3.63
CA GLY A 679 25.36 22.39 -3.98
C GLY A 679 25.21 22.71 -5.47
N ASN A 680 25.17 21.73 -6.35
CA ASN A 680 24.94 21.90 -7.79
C ASN A 680 23.44 21.97 -8.18
N ILE A 681 22.54 21.76 -7.21
CA ILE A 681 21.09 21.69 -7.41
C ILE A 681 20.44 22.81 -6.60
N GLU A 682 19.46 23.52 -7.17
CA GLU A 682 18.68 24.54 -6.47
C GLU A 682 17.28 24.05 -6.10
N LYS A 683 16.71 23.14 -6.90
CA LYS A 683 15.36 22.63 -6.70
C LYS A 683 15.26 21.14 -7.03
N VAL A 684 14.56 20.37 -6.21
CA VAL A 684 14.16 19.00 -6.55
C VAL A 684 12.65 18.94 -6.72
N ILE A 685 12.18 18.25 -7.74
CA ILE A 685 10.76 18.05 -8.06
C ILE A 685 10.51 16.58 -8.23
N ASP A 686 9.60 16.06 -7.42
CA ASP A 686 9.11 14.69 -7.52
C ASP A 686 7.78 14.67 -8.29
N ILE A 687 7.71 13.83 -9.31
CA ILE A 687 6.56 13.66 -10.19
C ILE A 687 6.11 12.21 -10.11
N ASP A 688 5.31 11.92 -9.11
CA ASP A 688 4.75 10.61 -8.81
C ASP A 688 3.33 10.46 -9.42
N GLN A 689 2.78 9.25 -9.35
CA GLN A 689 1.45 8.91 -9.84
C GLN A 689 0.31 9.30 -8.88
N SER A 690 0.59 9.94 -7.75
CA SER A 690 -0.44 10.36 -6.81
C SER A 690 -1.40 11.38 -7.44
N PRO A 691 -2.69 11.39 -7.06
CA PRO A 691 -3.67 12.35 -7.59
C PRO A 691 -3.23 13.81 -7.42
N ILE A 692 -3.57 14.68 -8.38
CA ILE A 692 -3.30 16.12 -8.31
C ILE A 692 -4.15 16.86 -7.26
N GLY A 693 -5.03 16.15 -6.59
CA GLY A 693 -5.84 16.63 -5.47
C GLY A 693 -6.82 15.55 -5.00
N ARG A 694 -7.25 15.69 -3.74
CA ARG A 694 -8.13 14.71 -3.08
C ARG A 694 -9.61 15.09 -3.11
N THR A 695 -9.95 16.27 -3.63
CA THR A 695 -11.32 16.77 -3.63
C THR A 695 -11.85 16.93 -5.06
N PRO A 696 -13.17 16.86 -5.28
CA PRO A 696 -13.79 17.10 -6.58
C PRO A 696 -13.51 18.49 -7.19
N ARG A 697 -13.03 19.43 -6.36
CA ARG A 697 -12.66 20.81 -6.80
C ARG A 697 -11.32 20.87 -7.48
N SER A 698 -10.44 19.92 -7.20
CA SER A 698 -9.14 19.83 -7.87
C SER A 698 -9.33 19.33 -9.29
N ASN A 699 -8.73 20.04 -10.25
CA ASN A 699 -8.81 19.72 -11.68
C ASN A 699 -7.54 20.20 -12.42
N PRO A 700 -7.31 19.80 -13.67
CA PRO A 700 -6.15 20.20 -14.44
C PRO A 700 -5.99 21.72 -14.56
N ALA A 701 -7.09 22.46 -14.75
CA ALA A 701 -7.03 23.91 -14.88
C ALA A 701 -6.56 24.63 -13.61
N THR A 702 -7.00 24.16 -12.43
CA THR A 702 -6.57 24.73 -11.15
C THR A 702 -5.13 24.34 -10.82
N TYR A 703 -4.74 23.10 -11.09
CA TYR A 703 -3.41 22.60 -10.77
C TYR A 703 -2.31 23.28 -11.61
N THR A 704 -2.53 23.44 -12.90
CA THR A 704 -1.60 24.14 -13.80
C THR A 704 -1.63 25.66 -13.63
N GLY A 705 -2.59 26.18 -12.86
CA GLY A 705 -2.77 27.60 -12.63
C GLY A 705 -3.28 28.37 -13.88
N VAL A 706 -3.74 27.66 -14.92
CA VAL A 706 -4.35 28.28 -16.10
C VAL A 706 -5.71 28.89 -15.77
N PHE A 707 -6.42 28.32 -14.81
CA PHE A 707 -7.72 28.79 -14.37
C PHE A 707 -7.68 30.24 -13.81
N ASP A 708 -6.58 30.62 -13.19
CA ASP A 708 -6.39 31.98 -12.69
C ASP A 708 -6.38 33.01 -13.82
N ASP A 709 -5.69 32.70 -14.91
CA ASP A 709 -5.65 33.56 -16.11
C ASP A 709 -7.00 33.56 -16.84
N ILE A 710 -7.71 32.43 -16.89
CA ILE A 710 -9.06 32.34 -17.47
C ILE A 710 -10.03 33.23 -16.69
N ARG A 711 -10.02 33.16 -15.34
CA ARG A 711 -10.87 34.01 -14.50
C ARG A 711 -10.59 35.53 -14.71
N ASP A 712 -9.33 35.89 -14.98
CA ASP A 712 -8.96 37.26 -15.31
C ASP A 712 -9.60 37.73 -16.64
N VAL A 713 -9.63 36.84 -17.65
CA VAL A 713 -10.29 37.12 -18.93
C VAL A 713 -11.79 37.36 -18.73
N PHE A 714 -12.47 36.52 -17.98
CA PHE A 714 -13.90 36.70 -17.71
C PHE A 714 -14.20 37.98 -16.92
N ALA A 715 -13.36 38.33 -15.94
CA ALA A 715 -13.50 39.57 -15.19
C ALA A 715 -13.29 40.82 -16.04
N GLN A 716 -12.62 40.72 -17.21
CA GLN A 716 -12.39 41.81 -18.14
C GLN A 716 -13.48 41.99 -19.20
N THR A 717 -14.44 41.05 -19.29
CA THR A 717 -15.58 41.18 -20.22
C THR A 717 -16.42 42.43 -19.89
N ASN A 718 -17.08 42.99 -20.89
CA ASN A 718 -17.94 44.17 -20.71
C ASN A 718 -19.07 43.91 -19.71
N GLU A 719 -19.70 42.76 -19.80
CA GLU A 719 -20.79 42.36 -18.92
C GLU A 719 -20.35 42.20 -17.46
N ALA A 720 -19.19 41.56 -17.20
CA ALA A 720 -18.62 41.47 -15.86
C ALA A 720 -18.33 42.85 -15.26
N LYS A 721 -17.78 43.76 -16.06
CA LYS A 721 -17.50 45.14 -15.62
C LYS A 721 -18.79 45.91 -15.30
N VAL A 722 -19.83 45.82 -16.12
CA VAL A 722 -21.14 46.46 -15.88
C VAL A 722 -21.77 45.95 -14.58
N ARG A 723 -21.65 44.68 -14.31
CA ARG A 723 -22.18 44.05 -13.08
C ARG A 723 -21.24 44.19 -11.86
N GLY A 724 -20.04 44.76 -12.02
CA GLY A 724 -19.05 44.91 -10.96
C GLY A 724 -18.40 43.60 -10.52
N TYR A 725 -18.41 42.57 -11.38
CA TYR A 725 -17.87 41.27 -11.06
C TYR A 725 -16.35 41.25 -11.15
N LYS A 726 -15.70 40.90 -10.04
CA LYS A 726 -14.25 40.72 -9.94
C LYS A 726 -13.85 39.28 -10.18
N LYS A 727 -12.57 39.01 -10.35
CA LYS A 727 -11.97 37.68 -10.53
C LYS A 727 -12.50 36.61 -9.55
N GLY A 728 -12.78 37.00 -8.30
CA GLY A 728 -13.34 36.07 -7.28
C GLY A 728 -14.71 35.51 -7.63
N ARG A 729 -15.53 36.27 -8.39
CA ARG A 729 -16.87 35.83 -8.83
C ARG A 729 -16.82 34.58 -9.70
N PHE A 730 -15.78 34.45 -10.50
CA PHE A 730 -15.55 33.31 -11.40
C PHE A 730 -14.81 32.16 -10.77
N SER A 731 -14.71 32.13 -9.43
CA SER A 731 -14.12 30.99 -8.67
C SER A 731 -15.23 30.13 -8.07
N PHE A 732 -15.22 28.84 -8.37
CA PHE A 732 -16.14 27.88 -7.74
C PHE A 732 -15.76 27.56 -6.27
N ASN A 733 -14.63 28.08 -5.77
CA ASN A 733 -14.20 27.93 -4.38
C ASN A 733 -14.68 29.07 -3.47
N VAL A 734 -15.11 30.19 -4.03
CA VAL A 734 -15.43 31.44 -3.31
C VAL A 734 -16.94 31.67 -3.30
N LYS A 735 -17.50 32.07 -2.16
CA LYS A 735 -18.91 32.51 -2.06
C LYS A 735 -19.19 33.66 -3.01
N GLY A 736 -20.42 33.68 -3.53
CA GLY A 736 -20.91 34.72 -4.40
C GLY A 736 -21.02 34.34 -5.87
N GLY A 737 -20.11 33.50 -6.39
CA GLY A 737 -20.20 33.03 -7.77
C GLY A 737 -20.48 31.54 -7.91
N ARG A 738 -20.19 30.77 -6.90
CA ARG A 738 -20.40 29.32 -6.89
C ARG A 738 -21.85 28.94 -6.61
N CYS A 739 -22.23 27.76 -7.01
CA CYS A 739 -23.47 27.13 -6.53
C CYS A 739 -23.37 26.85 -5.04
N GLU A 740 -24.28 27.40 -4.24
CA GLU A 740 -24.25 27.22 -2.78
C GLU A 740 -24.84 25.86 -2.35
N ALA A 741 -25.63 25.17 -3.19
CA ALA A 741 -26.16 23.85 -2.88
C ALA A 741 -25.04 22.76 -2.84
N CYS A 742 -24.12 22.78 -3.80
CA CYS A 742 -22.98 21.86 -3.85
C CYS A 742 -21.66 22.53 -3.42
N HIS A 743 -21.72 23.79 -2.96
CA HIS A 743 -20.53 24.56 -2.58
C HIS A 743 -19.43 24.65 -3.67
N GLY A 744 -19.82 24.50 -4.94
CA GLY A 744 -18.92 24.54 -6.10
C GLY A 744 -18.32 23.19 -6.50
N ASP A 745 -18.71 22.09 -5.87
CA ASP A 745 -18.24 20.74 -6.22
C ASP A 745 -18.85 20.24 -7.52
N GLY A 746 -20.05 20.72 -7.88
CA GLY A 746 -20.83 20.23 -9.03
C GLY A 746 -21.55 18.92 -8.77
N ILE A 747 -21.15 18.20 -7.73
CA ILE A 747 -21.70 16.91 -7.29
C ILE A 747 -22.04 16.96 -5.81
N ILE A 748 -22.95 16.11 -5.39
CA ILE A 748 -23.31 15.89 -3.99
C ILE A 748 -22.85 14.50 -3.60
N LYS A 749 -22.06 14.40 -2.53
CA LYS A 749 -21.64 13.15 -1.93
C LYS A 749 -22.75 12.64 -1.02
N ILE A 750 -23.24 11.43 -1.26
CA ILE A 750 -24.15 10.73 -0.39
C ILE A 750 -23.34 9.66 0.36
N GLU A 751 -23.16 9.86 1.64
CA GLU A 751 -22.42 8.93 2.49
C GLU A 751 -23.27 7.70 2.81
N MET A 752 -22.75 6.53 2.48
CA MET A 752 -23.41 5.25 2.69
C MET A 752 -22.63 4.47 3.75
N HIS A 753 -23.19 4.33 4.97
CA HIS A 753 -22.48 3.76 6.12
C HIS A 753 -21.87 2.36 5.91
N PHE A 754 -22.42 1.55 5.02
CA PHE A 754 -21.95 0.17 4.77
C PHE A 754 -21.62 -0.11 3.29
N LEU A 755 -21.77 0.90 2.43
CA LEU A 755 -21.53 0.80 0.99
C LEU A 755 -20.56 1.93 0.57
N PRO A 756 -19.91 1.83 -0.60
CA PRO A 756 -19.15 2.95 -1.15
C PRO A 756 -20.02 4.20 -1.29
N ASP A 757 -19.44 5.37 -1.00
CA ASP A 757 -20.11 6.64 -1.16
C ASP A 757 -20.59 6.86 -2.61
N VAL A 758 -21.79 7.37 -2.78
CA VAL A 758 -22.38 7.66 -4.09
C VAL A 758 -22.25 9.15 -4.38
N TYR A 759 -21.80 9.49 -5.58
CA TYR A 759 -21.67 10.84 -6.07
C TYR A 759 -22.70 11.11 -7.15
N VAL A 760 -23.61 12.05 -6.91
CA VAL A 760 -24.66 12.44 -7.86
C VAL A 760 -24.46 13.87 -8.32
N PRO A 761 -24.78 14.22 -9.60
CA PRO A 761 -24.78 15.60 -10.06
C PRO A 761 -25.68 16.49 -9.20
N CYS A 762 -25.23 17.69 -8.89
CA CYS A 762 -26.04 18.64 -8.12
C CYS A 762 -27.30 19.03 -8.90
N GLU A 763 -28.47 18.85 -8.33
CA GLU A 763 -29.77 19.15 -8.95
C GLU A 763 -29.97 20.64 -9.25
N VAL A 764 -29.29 21.54 -8.51
CA VAL A 764 -29.43 23.00 -8.67
C VAL A 764 -28.58 23.52 -9.82
N CYS A 765 -27.33 23.11 -9.92
CA CYS A 765 -26.42 23.59 -10.96
C CYS A 765 -26.17 22.59 -12.09
N HIS A 766 -26.75 21.39 -12.03
CA HIS A 766 -26.59 20.33 -13.02
C HIS A 766 -25.11 20.07 -13.40
N GLY A 767 -24.23 20.02 -12.39
CA GLY A 767 -22.79 19.81 -12.59
C GLY A 767 -21.98 21.07 -12.93
N LYS A 768 -22.61 22.21 -13.26
CA LYS A 768 -21.95 23.44 -13.73
C LYS A 768 -21.15 24.20 -12.66
N ARG A 769 -21.26 23.88 -11.37
CA ARG A 769 -20.50 24.45 -10.23
C ARG A 769 -20.81 25.88 -9.85
N TYR A 770 -21.46 26.69 -10.71
CA TYR A 770 -21.74 28.13 -10.53
C TYR A 770 -23.22 28.43 -10.36
N ASN A 771 -23.51 29.60 -9.82
CA ASN A 771 -24.85 30.13 -9.81
C ASN A 771 -25.23 30.69 -11.18
N ARG A 772 -26.53 30.93 -11.40
CA ARG A 772 -27.09 31.35 -12.69
C ARG A 772 -26.52 32.67 -13.17
N GLU A 773 -26.37 33.65 -12.30
CA GLU A 773 -25.89 34.99 -12.64
C GLU A 773 -24.43 35.02 -13.09
N THR A 774 -23.61 34.12 -12.58
CA THR A 774 -22.20 33.95 -13.01
C THR A 774 -22.12 33.29 -14.38
N LEU A 775 -23.05 32.37 -14.69
CA LEU A 775 -23.10 31.67 -15.98
C LEU A 775 -23.61 32.56 -17.13
N GLU A 776 -24.33 33.63 -16.81
CA GLU A 776 -24.77 34.61 -17.81
C GLU A 776 -23.62 35.44 -18.41
N VAL A 777 -22.48 35.51 -17.73
CA VAL A 777 -21.31 36.21 -18.25
C VAL A 777 -20.57 35.31 -19.22
N GLU A 778 -20.47 35.75 -20.48
CA GLU A 778 -19.85 34.96 -21.55
C GLU A 778 -18.57 35.62 -22.08
N TYR A 779 -17.65 34.81 -22.54
CA TYR A 779 -16.51 35.21 -23.36
C TYR A 779 -16.55 34.43 -24.67
N LYS A 780 -16.61 35.12 -25.80
CA LYS A 780 -16.80 34.48 -27.13
C LYS A 780 -17.99 33.51 -27.20
N GLY A 781 -19.11 33.84 -26.52
CA GLY A 781 -20.32 33.00 -26.52
C GLY A 781 -20.24 31.74 -25.65
N LYS A 782 -19.28 31.66 -24.74
CA LYS A 782 -19.11 30.53 -23.79
C LYS A 782 -19.04 31.06 -22.35
N SER A 783 -19.81 30.40 -21.45
CA SER A 783 -19.75 30.66 -20.02
C SER A 783 -18.47 30.04 -19.40
N ILE A 784 -18.17 30.42 -18.17
CA ILE A 784 -17.01 29.84 -17.44
C ILE A 784 -17.16 28.33 -17.22
N ALA A 785 -18.39 27.84 -17.10
CA ALA A 785 -18.65 26.40 -16.99
C ALA A 785 -18.40 25.66 -18.31
N ASP A 786 -18.82 26.25 -19.43
CA ASP A 786 -18.57 25.69 -20.76
C ASP A 786 -17.07 25.60 -21.05
N VAL A 787 -16.30 26.61 -20.59
CA VAL A 787 -14.83 26.61 -20.71
C VAL A 787 -14.19 25.51 -19.86
N LEU A 788 -14.70 25.23 -18.67
CA LEU A 788 -14.22 24.12 -17.85
C LEU A 788 -14.54 22.75 -18.48
N ASP A 789 -15.60 22.68 -19.28
CA ASP A 789 -16.00 21.45 -19.99
C ASP A 789 -15.23 21.22 -21.30
N MET A 790 -14.54 22.26 -21.82
CA MET A 790 -13.66 22.12 -23.00
C MET A 790 -12.53 21.14 -22.74
N THR A 791 -12.16 20.38 -23.76
CA THR A 791 -10.89 19.67 -23.80
C THR A 791 -9.70 20.65 -23.82
N ILE A 792 -8.50 20.16 -23.48
CA ILE A 792 -7.29 21.00 -23.55
C ILE A 792 -7.05 21.47 -25.00
N GLU A 793 -7.34 20.62 -25.99
CA GLU A 793 -7.20 20.92 -27.42
C GLU A 793 -8.16 22.04 -27.84
N GLU A 794 -9.46 21.92 -27.55
CA GLU A 794 -10.44 22.96 -27.81
C GLU A 794 -10.11 24.30 -27.12
N ALA A 795 -9.70 24.20 -25.84
CA ALA A 795 -9.31 25.38 -25.06
C ALA A 795 -8.06 26.06 -25.62
N LEU A 796 -7.12 25.30 -26.20
CA LEU A 796 -5.92 25.82 -26.83
C LEU A 796 -6.28 26.69 -28.05
N ASP A 797 -7.23 26.23 -28.89
CA ASP A 797 -7.73 26.98 -30.02
C ASP A 797 -8.56 28.20 -29.58
N PHE A 798 -9.47 28.01 -28.61
CA PHE A 798 -10.34 29.06 -28.09
C PHE A 798 -9.59 30.25 -27.51
N PHE A 799 -8.51 29.99 -26.74
CA PHE A 799 -7.64 30.98 -26.14
C PHE A 799 -6.35 31.26 -26.94
N GLY A 800 -6.27 30.82 -28.18
CA GLY A 800 -5.08 30.95 -29.04
C GLY A 800 -4.44 32.34 -29.11
N ASN A 801 -5.27 33.40 -28.96
CA ASN A 801 -4.83 34.81 -28.96
C ASN A 801 -4.37 35.34 -27.59
N ILE A 802 -4.39 34.52 -26.52
CA ILE A 802 -3.99 34.93 -25.18
C ILE A 802 -2.69 34.20 -24.80
N PRO A 803 -1.51 34.85 -24.97
CA PRO A 803 -0.23 34.14 -24.85
C PRO A 803 0.01 33.46 -23.51
N LYS A 804 -0.49 33.99 -22.38
CA LYS A 804 -0.33 33.40 -21.06
C LYS A 804 -1.07 32.06 -20.92
N ILE A 805 -2.33 32.04 -21.39
CA ILE A 805 -3.18 30.86 -21.37
C ILE A 805 -2.64 29.83 -22.36
N LYS A 806 -2.40 30.28 -23.61
CA LYS A 806 -1.88 29.42 -24.68
C LYS A 806 -0.62 28.66 -24.23
N ARG A 807 0.36 29.33 -23.64
CA ARG A 807 1.60 28.71 -23.18
C ARG A 807 1.37 27.59 -22.16
N LYS A 808 0.46 27.77 -21.19
CA LYS A 808 0.15 26.78 -20.19
C LYS A 808 -0.62 25.59 -20.78
N LEU A 809 -1.61 25.84 -21.63
CA LEU A 809 -2.36 24.80 -22.33
C LEU A 809 -1.46 24.00 -23.28
N GLN A 810 -0.54 24.67 -24.00
CA GLN A 810 0.40 24.01 -24.89
C GLN A 810 1.27 22.99 -24.15
N THR A 811 1.73 23.29 -22.94
CA THR A 811 2.53 22.30 -22.17
C THR A 811 1.71 21.07 -21.78
N VAL A 812 0.42 21.22 -21.50
CA VAL A 812 -0.47 20.08 -21.22
C VAL A 812 -0.76 19.27 -22.50
N TYR A 813 -0.91 19.93 -23.62
CA TYR A 813 -1.07 19.30 -24.93
C TYR A 813 0.21 18.54 -25.35
N ASP A 814 1.40 19.14 -25.16
CA ASP A 814 2.70 18.55 -25.52
C ASP A 814 2.99 17.23 -24.77
N VAL A 815 2.46 17.04 -23.55
CA VAL A 815 2.59 15.79 -22.80
C VAL A 815 1.54 14.74 -23.19
N GLY A 816 0.78 14.96 -24.28
CA GLY A 816 -0.22 14.03 -24.79
C GLY A 816 -1.57 14.05 -24.06
N LEU A 817 -1.92 15.13 -23.37
CA LEU A 817 -3.18 15.28 -22.63
C LEU A 817 -4.17 16.23 -23.32
N GLY A 818 -4.17 16.31 -24.67
CA GLY A 818 -5.10 17.14 -25.44
C GLY A 818 -6.56 16.78 -25.20
N TYR A 819 -6.86 15.52 -24.94
CA TYR A 819 -8.20 14.96 -24.81
C TYR A 819 -8.86 15.17 -23.43
N ILE A 820 -8.11 15.45 -22.35
CA ILE A 820 -8.70 15.68 -21.03
C ILE A 820 -9.42 17.02 -20.96
N ARG A 821 -10.49 17.11 -20.14
CA ARG A 821 -11.21 18.37 -19.95
C ARG A 821 -10.53 19.25 -18.89
N LEU A 822 -10.58 20.56 -19.07
CA LEU A 822 -10.03 21.55 -18.13
C LEU A 822 -10.56 21.36 -16.70
N GLY A 823 -11.87 21.15 -16.56
CA GLY A 823 -12.57 20.99 -15.29
C GLY A 823 -12.70 19.54 -14.82
N GLN A 824 -12.06 18.57 -15.50
CA GLN A 824 -12.11 17.15 -15.12
C GLN A 824 -11.63 16.95 -13.68
N GLN A 825 -12.41 16.24 -12.87
CA GLN A 825 -12.07 16.05 -11.47
C GLN A 825 -10.76 15.25 -11.31
N ALA A 826 -9.92 15.65 -10.37
CA ALA A 826 -8.66 14.98 -10.10
C ALA A 826 -8.80 13.49 -9.75
N THR A 827 -9.93 13.12 -9.16
CA THR A 827 -10.26 11.73 -8.76
C THR A 827 -10.62 10.82 -9.93
N THR A 828 -10.93 11.39 -11.10
CA THR A 828 -11.27 10.64 -12.33
C THR A 828 -10.08 10.46 -13.26
N LEU A 829 -8.96 11.13 -12.97
CA LEU A 829 -7.72 10.97 -13.74
C LEU A 829 -7.02 9.66 -13.37
N SER A 830 -6.47 8.99 -14.37
CA SER A 830 -5.54 7.88 -14.14
C SER A 830 -4.25 8.35 -13.48
N GLY A 831 -3.48 7.45 -12.86
CA GLY A 831 -2.18 7.79 -12.26
C GLY A 831 -1.22 8.43 -13.26
N GLY A 832 -1.13 7.89 -14.48
CA GLY A 832 -0.31 8.44 -15.55
C GLY A 832 -0.77 9.82 -16.06
N GLU A 833 -2.09 10.05 -16.15
CA GLU A 833 -2.64 11.37 -16.49
C GLU A 833 -2.31 12.40 -15.42
N ALA A 834 -2.50 12.07 -14.13
CA ALA A 834 -2.16 12.92 -13.01
C ALA A 834 -0.68 13.29 -13.01
N GLN A 835 0.19 12.33 -13.26
CA GLN A 835 1.64 12.53 -13.37
C GLN A 835 2.01 13.48 -14.52
N ARG A 836 1.41 13.29 -15.70
CA ARG A 836 1.64 14.18 -16.86
C ARG A 836 1.12 15.60 -16.63
N VAL A 837 -0.01 15.77 -15.92
CA VAL A 837 -0.47 17.10 -15.50
C VAL A 837 0.53 17.78 -14.57
N LYS A 838 1.12 17.03 -13.61
CA LYS A 838 2.20 17.54 -12.73
C LYS A 838 3.41 17.98 -13.55
N LEU A 839 3.87 17.15 -14.48
CA LEU A 839 4.98 17.46 -15.38
C LEU A 839 4.68 18.72 -16.19
N ALA A 840 3.51 18.82 -16.82
CA ALA A 840 3.09 19.98 -17.60
C ALA A 840 3.10 21.29 -16.78
N SER A 841 2.72 21.20 -15.50
CA SER A 841 2.69 22.35 -14.61
C SER A 841 4.09 22.91 -14.29
N GLU A 842 5.13 22.07 -14.35
CA GLU A 842 6.52 22.53 -14.16
C GLU A 842 7.15 23.02 -15.47
N LEU A 843 6.76 22.46 -16.62
CA LEU A 843 7.29 22.81 -17.93
C LEU A 843 7.04 24.26 -18.37
N HIS A 844 5.94 24.86 -17.94
CA HIS A 844 5.64 26.27 -18.32
C HIS A 844 6.51 27.29 -17.55
N ARG A 845 7.20 26.85 -16.49
CA ARG A 845 8.13 27.70 -15.73
C ARG A 845 9.46 27.79 -16.45
N ARG A 846 10.13 28.93 -16.33
CA ARG A 846 11.50 29.05 -16.88
C ARG A 846 12.47 28.22 -16.08
N SER A 847 13.15 27.29 -16.74
CA SER A 847 14.25 26.55 -16.14
C SER A 847 15.50 27.44 -16.01
N ASN A 848 16.27 27.23 -14.94
CA ASN A 848 17.59 27.82 -14.72
C ASN A 848 18.73 26.79 -14.92
N GLY A 849 18.40 25.57 -15.39
CA GLY A 849 19.37 24.48 -15.60
C GLY A 849 19.93 23.84 -14.31
N LYS A 850 19.26 24.04 -13.17
CA LYS A 850 19.68 23.50 -11.87
C LYS A 850 18.54 22.77 -11.13
N THR A 851 17.49 22.41 -11.85
CA THR A 851 16.39 21.61 -11.32
C THR A 851 16.67 20.14 -11.49
N PHE A 852 16.39 19.37 -10.45
CA PHE A 852 16.49 17.91 -10.45
C PHE A 852 15.08 17.33 -10.44
N TYR A 853 14.65 16.75 -11.56
CA TYR A 853 13.35 16.08 -11.72
C TYR A 853 13.51 14.61 -11.42
N ILE A 854 12.59 14.07 -10.64
CA ILE A 854 12.47 12.63 -10.36
C ILE A 854 11.10 12.20 -10.87
N LEU A 855 11.07 11.18 -11.73
CA LEU A 855 9.86 10.59 -12.29
C LEU A 855 9.82 9.11 -11.95
N ASP A 856 8.69 8.64 -11.45
CA ASP A 856 8.47 7.24 -11.09
C ASP A 856 7.52 6.60 -12.11
N GLU A 857 8.05 5.69 -12.94
CA GLU A 857 7.35 4.95 -14.00
C GLU A 857 6.43 5.84 -14.87
N PRO A 858 6.98 6.89 -15.53
CA PRO A 858 6.15 7.86 -16.27
C PRO A 858 5.50 7.31 -17.54
N THR A 859 5.85 6.12 -17.98
CA THR A 859 5.28 5.48 -19.20
C THR A 859 4.06 4.61 -18.89
N THR A 860 3.65 4.52 -17.63
CA THR A 860 2.47 3.76 -17.20
C THR A 860 1.23 4.18 -18.01
N GLY A 861 0.56 3.20 -18.63
CA GLY A 861 -0.65 3.42 -19.42
C GLY A 861 -0.45 4.18 -20.73
N LEU A 862 0.77 4.25 -21.24
CA LEU A 862 1.10 4.97 -22.46
C LEU A 862 1.33 4.02 -23.65
N HIS A 863 0.69 4.35 -24.75
CA HIS A 863 1.05 3.79 -26.05
C HIS A 863 2.46 4.27 -26.48
N THR A 864 3.16 3.52 -27.30
CA THR A 864 4.53 3.83 -27.77
C THR A 864 4.64 5.22 -28.41
N ASP A 865 3.62 5.70 -29.11
CA ASP A 865 3.58 7.07 -29.66
C ASP A 865 3.52 8.15 -28.56
N ASP A 866 2.75 7.91 -27.50
CA ASP A 866 2.67 8.82 -26.35
C ASP A 866 4.01 8.83 -25.59
N ILE A 867 4.70 7.67 -25.49
CA ILE A 867 6.05 7.58 -24.92
C ILE A 867 7.04 8.42 -25.73
N ASN A 868 6.96 8.38 -27.06
CA ASN A 868 7.79 9.21 -27.91
C ASN A 868 7.58 10.72 -27.67
N ARG A 869 6.32 11.15 -27.55
CA ARG A 869 5.99 12.56 -27.19
C ARG A 869 6.55 12.93 -25.82
N LEU A 870 6.38 12.09 -24.82
CA LEU A 870 6.91 12.29 -23.47
C LEU A 870 8.44 12.41 -23.50
N LEU A 871 9.15 11.52 -24.20
CA LEU A 871 10.61 11.55 -24.34
C LEU A 871 11.09 12.85 -24.96
N ASN A 872 10.42 13.36 -25.99
CA ASN A 872 10.75 14.65 -26.58
C ASN A 872 10.66 15.80 -25.57
N VAL A 873 9.67 15.76 -24.68
CA VAL A 873 9.52 16.74 -23.60
C VAL A 873 10.64 16.62 -22.57
N LEU A 874 10.97 15.40 -22.14
CA LEU A 874 12.06 15.15 -21.18
C LEU A 874 13.41 15.54 -21.75
N GLN A 875 13.66 15.27 -23.03
CA GLN A 875 14.89 15.67 -23.73
C GLN A 875 15.03 17.21 -23.81
N ARG A 876 13.93 17.96 -23.96
CA ARG A 876 13.95 19.43 -23.89
C ARG A 876 14.37 19.94 -22.51
N LEU A 877 13.91 19.31 -21.42
CA LEU A 877 14.34 19.66 -20.05
C LEU A 877 15.85 19.47 -19.88
N VAL A 878 16.35 18.30 -20.29
CA VAL A 878 17.79 18.01 -20.19
C VAL A 878 18.59 18.95 -21.09
N GLY A 879 18.05 19.29 -22.29
CA GLY A 879 18.64 20.29 -23.21
C GLY A 879 18.78 21.67 -22.61
N ASN A 880 17.90 22.04 -21.67
CA ASN A 880 17.97 23.29 -20.90
C ASN A 880 18.97 23.24 -19.72
N GLY A 881 19.65 22.11 -19.52
CA GLY A 881 20.62 21.89 -18.43
C GLY A 881 20.05 21.26 -17.17
N ASP A 882 18.75 21.01 -17.09
CA ASP A 882 18.13 20.32 -15.98
C ASP A 882 18.53 18.85 -15.90
N THR A 883 18.39 18.24 -14.73
CA THR A 883 18.63 16.82 -14.53
C THR A 883 17.31 16.06 -14.49
N VAL A 884 17.22 14.99 -15.22
CA VAL A 884 16.02 14.12 -15.22
C VAL A 884 16.44 12.72 -14.78
N LEU A 885 15.90 12.29 -13.66
CA LEU A 885 16.04 10.93 -13.14
C LEU A 885 14.71 10.20 -13.27
N ILE A 886 14.73 9.01 -13.87
CA ILE A 886 13.54 8.21 -14.15
C ILE A 886 13.72 6.82 -13.56
N ILE A 887 12.74 6.34 -12.81
CA ILE A 887 12.63 4.93 -12.47
C ILE A 887 11.82 4.29 -13.60
N GLU A 888 12.36 3.30 -14.33
CA GLU A 888 11.68 2.75 -15.48
C GLU A 888 12.04 1.30 -15.80
N HIS A 889 11.07 0.62 -16.43
CA HIS A 889 11.21 -0.72 -16.97
C HIS A 889 11.05 -0.77 -18.50
N ASN A 890 10.47 0.28 -19.08
CA ASN A 890 10.25 0.36 -20.53
C ASN A 890 11.57 0.50 -21.28
N LEU A 891 11.86 -0.45 -22.15
CA LEU A 891 13.14 -0.51 -22.88
C LEU A 891 13.31 0.64 -23.89
N ASP A 892 12.22 1.22 -24.40
CA ASP A 892 12.28 2.38 -25.28
C ASP A 892 12.78 3.64 -24.56
N VAL A 893 12.40 3.81 -23.28
CA VAL A 893 12.94 4.88 -22.42
C VAL A 893 14.39 4.58 -22.05
N ILE A 894 14.68 3.36 -21.64
CA ILE A 894 16.02 2.93 -21.20
C ILE A 894 17.04 3.12 -22.31
N LYS A 895 16.72 2.72 -23.57
CA LYS A 895 17.63 2.87 -24.71
C LYS A 895 17.96 4.32 -25.06
N THR A 896 17.08 5.28 -24.70
CA THR A 896 17.28 6.72 -25.00
C THR A 896 18.00 7.47 -23.89
N ALA A 897 18.28 6.84 -22.72
CA ALA A 897 18.95 7.44 -21.58
C ALA A 897 20.43 7.81 -21.90
N ASP A 898 20.93 8.85 -21.23
CA ASP A 898 22.36 9.17 -21.26
C ASP A 898 23.16 8.29 -20.28
N HIS A 899 22.52 7.88 -19.17
CA HIS A 899 23.13 7.08 -18.11
C HIS A 899 22.11 6.13 -17.49
N ILE A 900 22.53 4.92 -17.15
CA ILE A 900 21.71 3.89 -16.50
C ILE A 900 22.35 3.51 -15.17
N ILE A 901 21.51 3.24 -14.18
CA ILE A 901 21.86 2.59 -12.91
C ILE A 901 20.96 1.37 -12.79
N ASP A 902 21.52 0.17 -12.92
CA ASP A 902 20.79 -1.09 -12.87
C ASP A 902 20.95 -1.77 -11.51
N LEU A 903 19.81 -2.01 -10.82
CA LEU A 903 19.76 -2.66 -9.51
C LEU A 903 19.30 -4.11 -9.64
N GLY A 904 19.89 -4.96 -8.82
CA GLY A 904 19.56 -6.39 -8.80
C GLY A 904 20.40 -7.15 -7.76
N PRO A 905 20.76 -8.42 -8.08
CA PRO A 905 20.36 -9.20 -9.26
C PRO A 905 18.87 -9.63 -9.20
N GLU A 906 18.32 -9.84 -8.00
CA GLU A 906 16.95 -10.29 -7.76
C GLU A 906 16.11 -9.24 -7.02
N GLY A 907 14.87 -9.57 -6.68
CA GLY A 907 14.02 -8.77 -5.79
C GLY A 907 14.19 -9.16 -4.32
N GLY A 908 13.74 -8.32 -3.39
CA GLY A 908 13.81 -8.56 -1.95
C GLY A 908 15.25 -8.69 -1.44
N ASP A 909 15.49 -9.64 -0.54
CA ASP A 909 16.80 -9.86 0.08
C ASP A 909 17.88 -10.34 -0.92
N GLY A 910 17.47 -10.96 -2.01
CA GLY A 910 18.35 -11.30 -3.14
C GLY A 910 18.77 -10.12 -4.00
N GLY A 911 18.19 -8.94 -3.77
CA GLY A 911 18.46 -7.70 -4.50
C GLY A 911 19.31 -6.70 -3.70
N GLY A 912 19.07 -5.42 -3.97
CA GLY A 912 19.67 -4.33 -3.20
C GLY A 912 21.11 -3.99 -3.54
N GLU A 913 21.61 -4.45 -4.69
CA GLU A 913 22.96 -4.16 -5.20
C GLU A 913 22.89 -3.41 -6.53
N ILE A 914 23.90 -2.62 -6.84
CA ILE A 914 24.07 -2.01 -8.16
C ILE A 914 24.88 -2.98 -9.03
N ILE A 915 24.23 -3.52 -10.06
CA ILE A 915 24.80 -4.54 -10.96
C ILE A 915 25.60 -3.90 -12.09
N ALA A 916 25.06 -2.82 -12.65
CA ALA A 916 25.70 -2.11 -13.76
C ALA A 916 25.41 -0.62 -13.69
N THR A 917 26.36 0.18 -14.15
CA THR A 917 26.21 1.63 -14.35
C THR A 917 26.95 2.04 -15.62
N GLY A 918 26.40 2.96 -16.38
CA GLY A 918 27.04 3.46 -17.61
C GLY A 918 26.02 3.88 -18.65
N THR A 919 26.45 3.97 -19.89
CA THR A 919 25.55 4.18 -21.04
C THR A 919 24.74 2.91 -21.32
N PRO A 920 23.63 3.01 -22.05
CA PRO A 920 22.87 1.83 -22.47
C PRO A 920 23.72 0.75 -23.14
N GLU A 921 24.69 1.16 -23.97
CA GLU A 921 25.60 0.24 -24.66
C GLU A 921 26.55 -0.48 -23.69
N GLU A 922 27.04 0.24 -22.65
CA GLU A 922 27.91 -0.35 -21.62
C GLU A 922 27.14 -1.34 -20.74
N VAL A 923 25.89 -1.04 -20.40
CA VAL A 923 25.04 -1.94 -19.63
C VAL A 923 24.63 -3.17 -20.44
N ALA A 924 24.39 -3.03 -21.76
CA ALA A 924 24.00 -4.12 -22.65
C ALA A 924 25.06 -5.23 -22.81
N VAL A 925 26.34 -4.94 -22.55
CA VAL A 925 27.42 -5.94 -22.59
C VAL A 925 27.67 -6.59 -21.22
N ASN A 926 27.03 -6.13 -20.17
CA ASN A 926 27.19 -6.72 -18.85
C ASN A 926 26.29 -7.97 -18.70
N GLU A 927 26.89 -9.14 -18.63
CA GLU A 927 26.17 -10.44 -18.55
C GLU A 927 25.40 -10.61 -17.22
N ALA A 928 25.77 -9.92 -16.16
CA ALA A 928 25.06 -9.97 -14.88
C ALA A 928 23.75 -9.13 -14.89
N SER A 929 23.61 -8.19 -15.84
CA SER A 929 22.44 -7.33 -15.96
C SER A 929 21.32 -8.00 -16.74
N TYR A 930 20.18 -8.26 -16.09
CA TYR A 930 18.98 -8.68 -16.80
C TYR A 930 18.49 -7.60 -17.77
N THR A 931 18.48 -6.35 -17.36
CA THR A 931 18.15 -5.21 -18.22
C THR A 931 19.05 -5.19 -19.45
N GLY A 932 20.37 -5.38 -19.28
CA GLY A 932 21.34 -5.44 -20.37
C GLY A 932 21.05 -6.54 -21.40
N LYS A 933 20.66 -7.73 -20.92
CA LYS A 933 20.29 -8.86 -21.79
C LYS A 933 19.13 -8.55 -22.72
N PHE A 934 18.08 -7.90 -22.21
CA PHE A 934 16.91 -7.51 -23.01
C PHE A 934 17.17 -6.26 -23.86
N LEU A 935 18.02 -5.35 -23.41
CA LEU A 935 18.35 -4.11 -24.10
C LEU A 935 19.22 -4.34 -25.32
N LYS A 936 20.16 -5.28 -25.27
CA LYS A 936 21.12 -5.56 -26.35
C LYS A 936 20.46 -5.80 -27.70
N PRO A 937 19.50 -6.73 -27.87
CA PRO A 937 18.90 -6.99 -29.18
C PRO A 937 18.11 -5.77 -29.71
N ILE A 938 17.55 -4.93 -28.83
CA ILE A 938 16.82 -3.72 -29.20
C ILE A 938 17.79 -2.66 -29.73
N LEU A 939 18.93 -2.45 -29.07
CA LEU A 939 19.97 -1.52 -29.55
C LEU A 939 20.50 -1.95 -30.92
N GLU A 940 20.79 -3.22 -31.10
CA GLU A 940 21.27 -3.76 -32.37
C GLU A 940 20.23 -3.63 -33.50
N ARG A 941 18.95 -3.91 -33.20
CA ARG A 941 17.84 -3.78 -34.14
C ARG A 941 17.64 -2.32 -34.54
N ASP A 942 17.59 -1.42 -33.60
CA ASP A 942 17.26 -0.02 -33.83
C ASP A 942 18.45 0.73 -34.47
N GLN A 943 19.69 0.34 -34.17
CA GLN A 943 20.85 0.86 -34.88
C GLN A 943 20.81 0.50 -36.39
N LYS A 944 20.50 -0.75 -36.73
CA LYS A 944 20.33 -1.18 -38.14
C LYS A 944 19.20 -0.40 -38.82
N ARG A 945 18.07 -0.15 -38.14
CA ARG A 945 16.96 0.64 -38.67
C ARG A 945 17.38 2.08 -38.96
N MET A 946 18.13 2.71 -38.03
CA MET A 946 18.63 4.05 -38.23
C MET A 946 19.63 4.14 -39.42
N GLU A 947 20.55 3.21 -39.55
CA GLU A 947 21.50 3.14 -40.67
C GLU A 947 20.76 3.00 -42.00
N ALA A 948 19.72 2.12 -42.03
CA ALA A 948 18.89 1.97 -43.23
C ALA A 948 18.12 3.24 -43.61
N ALA A 949 17.52 3.91 -42.60
CA ALA A 949 16.79 5.17 -42.80
C ALA A 949 17.71 6.33 -43.29
N LEU A 950 18.94 6.38 -42.78
CA LEU A 950 19.94 7.35 -43.22
C LEU A 950 20.39 7.06 -44.68
N ALA A 951 20.64 5.81 -45.02
CA ALA A 951 21.01 5.40 -46.38
C ALA A 951 19.90 5.68 -47.41
N GLU A 952 18.63 5.57 -47.02
CA GLU A 952 17.47 5.93 -47.84
C GLU A 952 17.37 7.45 -48.06
N ARG A 953 17.57 8.26 -47.00
CA ARG A 953 17.59 9.73 -47.08
C ARG A 953 18.72 10.23 -48.00
N GLU A 954 19.93 9.63 -47.92
CA GLU A 954 21.04 9.95 -48.77
C GLU A 954 20.75 9.61 -50.26
N LYS A 955 20.05 8.48 -50.53
CA LYS A 955 19.62 8.08 -51.88
C LYS A 955 18.57 9.03 -52.49
N VAL A 956 17.71 9.64 -51.64
CA VAL A 956 16.66 10.58 -52.06
C VAL A 956 17.17 12.02 -52.15
N GLY A 957 18.43 12.30 -51.78
CA GLY A 957 19.03 13.64 -51.88
C GLY A 957 18.47 14.66 -50.87
N LEU A 958 17.87 14.22 -49.80
CA LEU A 958 17.40 15.05 -48.67
C LEU A 958 18.49 15.01 -47.60
N ASN A 959 19.37 16.02 -47.60
CA ASN A 959 20.35 16.29 -46.55
C ASN A 959 19.69 16.80 -45.27
#